data_cb7e2d045a21de5718db1e661651ac5e
#
_entry.id   cb7e2d045a21de5718db1e661651ac5e
#
_cell.length_a   1.000
_cell.length_b   1.000
_cell.length_c   1.000
_cell.angle_alpha   90.00
_cell.angle_beta   90.00
_cell.angle_gamma   90.00
#
_symmetry.space_group_name_H-M   'P 1'
#
loop_
_entity.id
_entity.type
_entity.pdbx_description
1 polymer ?
#
loop_
_entity_poly.entity_id
_entity_poly.type
_entity_poly.pdbx_seq_one_letter_code
_entity_poly.pdbx_strand_id
1 'polypeptide(L)'
;MRMLLPLLLSLLAAAAPAAELGYGTFHFPDPPRTVVGVRYPAGVPRSALPLGGLGTGTVYLDSHGRFTGQALANSYRPAGGVMANTGFTVTAAGAGGSDSRPLPALVQTYLGHFPMADLEAGGRGFPLGVQVRACSPFVLGDARLSATPAALFRFRLHNPGRRRVRAAVSFRWDTPLPSEATGTQAQGNVDGFLSWRLGDLAPGGEVVVPVFFVTARSLADLKQELARPVGTVDLDADGAFNWEDGGRQSLPAGQGGCLSQHGFYLHYGAGGPRRAGTLVVGSPRLEGLVRARYRRHDALLAAPDGSLQVQVSKITGGLAYRVRNTGRQALSDLRLSVYANLEAAHSEGDDRGWLDAGLGALVVTDGTGACCALASSRPPEGGWCGLWGGTLTRLAQDEGLLRNQWRQAPRGRGSRVNLDYQWCAVTREDPRHRAGCTAAVLGGRGVVTIPYQPFPSSAAPPEVVGVTGEVDLGPGQVRELRFLLAWFYPDARDGAGSFVGHQYARWFDGSLAVARFAARNWDLLLRRTGEWQERIYGEPRLPAWLADQLVNSLYPLARNTCWLYDGRFTQSESFIGCPITETIVCRFYGSIPLAMFFPELEKNTMRQFLRHQRADGAIPFAFGNGESWDSPYCETQQILDSSEFVLMAWRDCAWWQDRAWAQEVYPAVKQALAFARTLDTDGDGLINDQLSRQYYDCWQFSGAASYTSGIWLAALRAGAAFARLLGDADYEQQCLAALRPGQKSSERKLWTGRYYRLWNDTARADRSDTCLAAQLTGQWYAYLCGLGEVLPREHLLAALEHIGSTNGAGAVWGLVNGLCPDGSRDQSGSNGHSATATLGETWCYAATCLYAGRPELGLPRAERLARNLALRQGRLWNTTWNLDPDRGEMLWGDQYYSNMCVWDLWGALLGRRRL
;
A
#
# COMPACT_ATOMS: atom_id res chain seq x y z
N MET A 1 34.69 -8.68 53.44
CA MET A 1 34.50 -9.45 52.20
C MET A 1 33.64 -10.71 52.42
N ARG A 2 32.53 -10.62 53.17
CA ARG A 2 31.60 -11.75 53.46
C ARG A 2 30.12 -11.31 53.56
N MET A 3 29.75 -10.14 52.98
CA MET A 3 28.35 -9.65 53.01
C MET A 3 27.79 -9.23 51.64
N LEU A 4 28.43 -9.58 50.50
CA LEU A 4 27.95 -9.25 49.16
C LEU A 4 27.51 -10.47 48.31
N LEU A 5 27.55 -11.66 48.89
CA LEU A 5 27.19 -12.90 48.16
C LEU A 5 25.69 -13.23 48.12
N PRO A 6 24.82 -12.79 49.05
CA PRO A 6 23.38 -13.06 48.94
C PRO A 6 22.62 -12.12 48.01
N LEU A 7 23.16 -10.92 47.68
CA LEU A 7 22.48 -9.98 46.75
C LEU A 7 22.74 -10.26 45.25
N LEU A 8 23.79 -11.00 44.92
CA LEU A 8 24.05 -11.41 43.56
C LEU A 8 23.29 -12.70 43.13
N LEU A 9 22.83 -13.48 44.09
CA LEU A 9 22.04 -14.70 43.86
C LEU A 9 20.53 -14.45 43.75
N SER A 10 20.04 -13.27 44.08
CA SER A 10 18.63 -12.88 43.88
C SER A 10 18.36 -12.21 42.52
N LEU A 11 19.40 -11.90 41.74
CA LEU A 11 19.31 -11.36 40.39
C LEU A 11 19.47 -12.42 39.28
N LEU A 12 19.74 -13.64 39.68
CA LEU A 12 19.65 -14.83 38.80
C LEU A 12 18.36 -15.61 39.10
N ALA A 13 17.23 -14.92 39.16
CA ALA A 13 15.95 -15.57 38.80
C ALA A 13 16.06 -15.94 37.35
N ALA A 14 16.43 -17.18 37.12
CA ALA A 14 16.49 -17.77 35.80
C ALA A 14 15.19 -17.43 35.05
N ALA A 15 15.26 -16.54 34.09
CA ALA A 15 14.28 -16.51 33.02
C ALA A 15 14.25 -17.95 32.51
N ALA A 16 13.13 -18.62 32.64
CA ALA A 16 12.90 -19.92 32.00
C ALA A 16 13.32 -19.72 30.55
N PRO A 17 14.09 -20.63 29.91
CA PRO A 17 14.51 -20.47 28.54
C PRO A 17 13.27 -20.16 27.75
N ALA A 18 13.25 -19.04 27.04
CA ALA A 18 12.16 -18.71 26.12
C ALA A 18 11.99 -19.94 25.22
N ALA A 19 10.81 -20.57 25.27
CA ALA A 19 10.54 -21.75 24.46
C ALA A 19 10.91 -21.38 23.02
N GLU A 20 11.78 -22.17 22.43
CA GLU A 20 12.25 -21.92 21.07
C GLU A 20 11.04 -21.88 20.13
N LEU A 21 10.85 -20.79 19.41
CA LEU A 21 9.73 -20.64 18.47
C LEU A 21 9.86 -21.69 17.37
N GLY A 22 8.80 -22.41 17.10
CA GLY A 22 8.74 -23.43 16.07
C GLY A 22 7.37 -23.58 15.44
N TYR A 23 7.35 -24.22 14.28
CA TYR A 23 6.08 -24.61 13.66
C TYR A 23 5.41 -25.72 14.46
N GLY A 24 4.11 -25.56 14.68
CA GLY A 24 3.27 -26.56 15.36
C GLY A 24 1.95 -26.78 14.62
N THR A 25 1.23 -27.81 15.05
CA THR A 25 -0.12 -28.09 14.59
C THR A 25 -1.10 -27.81 15.74
N PHE A 26 -2.11 -26.98 15.49
CA PHE A 26 -3.07 -26.52 16.47
C PHE A 26 -4.47 -26.93 16.04
N HIS A 27 -5.29 -27.37 17.01
CA HIS A 27 -6.63 -27.87 16.74
C HIS A 27 -7.70 -26.97 17.35
N PHE A 28 -8.74 -26.71 16.58
CA PHE A 28 -9.86 -25.85 16.95
C PHE A 28 -11.19 -26.58 16.75
N PRO A 29 -12.25 -26.22 17.46
CA PRO A 29 -13.57 -26.86 17.30
C PRO A 29 -14.25 -26.48 15.98
N ASP A 30 -13.89 -25.33 15.41
CA ASP A 30 -14.49 -24.76 14.21
C ASP A 30 -13.45 -24.51 13.12
N PRO A 31 -13.86 -24.46 11.84
CA PRO A 31 -12.95 -24.22 10.73
C PRO A 31 -12.15 -22.89 10.84
N PRO A 32 -10.87 -22.92 10.47
CA PRO A 32 -10.13 -24.15 10.21
C PRO A 32 -9.95 -24.96 11.49
N ARG A 33 -10.25 -26.25 11.45
CA ARG A 33 -10.11 -27.14 12.61
C ARG A 33 -8.67 -27.50 12.92
N THR A 34 -7.84 -27.43 11.89
CA THR A 34 -6.40 -27.62 12.01
C THR A 34 -5.70 -26.40 11.40
N VAL A 35 -4.78 -25.83 12.15
CA VAL A 35 -3.88 -24.76 11.71
C VAL A 35 -2.45 -25.22 11.90
N VAL A 36 -1.64 -25.11 10.86
CA VAL A 36 -0.20 -25.32 10.93
C VAL A 36 0.48 -23.94 10.88
N GLY A 37 1.27 -23.62 11.89
CA GLY A 37 1.88 -22.31 11.97
C GLY A 37 2.71 -22.11 13.22
N VAL A 38 3.00 -20.86 13.56
CA VAL A 38 3.79 -20.47 14.73
C VAL A 38 2.89 -19.80 15.77
N ARG A 39 2.86 -20.37 16.99
CA ARG A 39 2.21 -19.72 18.12
C ARG A 39 3.21 -18.82 18.82
N TYR A 40 2.97 -17.54 18.76
CA TYR A 40 3.84 -16.52 19.35
C TYR A 40 3.37 -16.11 20.73
N PRO A 41 4.29 -15.76 21.65
CA PRO A 41 3.96 -14.88 22.76
C PRO A 41 3.43 -13.54 22.26
N ALA A 42 2.53 -12.90 23.01
CA ALA A 42 2.04 -11.57 22.68
C ALA A 42 3.22 -10.58 22.55
N GLY A 43 3.17 -9.75 21.49
CA GLY A 43 4.20 -8.74 21.23
C GLY A 43 5.42 -9.21 20.43
N VAL A 44 5.56 -10.51 20.16
CA VAL A 44 6.68 -11.03 19.36
C VAL A 44 6.49 -10.77 17.86
N PRO A 45 5.32 -11.02 17.23
CA PRO A 45 5.09 -10.64 15.85
C PRO A 45 5.18 -9.14 15.64
N ARG A 46 5.94 -8.73 14.60
CA ARG A 46 6.19 -7.32 14.25
C ARG A 46 5.22 -6.77 13.20
N SER A 47 4.40 -7.63 12.60
CA SER A 47 3.37 -7.24 11.64
C SER A 47 1.98 -7.47 12.21
N ALA A 48 1.05 -6.56 11.94
CA ALA A 48 -0.36 -6.68 12.30
C ALA A 48 -1.16 -7.36 11.20
N LEU A 49 -2.18 -8.14 11.57
CA LEU A 49 -3.10 -8.78 10.63
C LEU A 49 -3.96 -7.72 9.92
N PRO A 50 -3.90 -7.62 8.58
CA PRO A 50 -4.83 -6.80 7.82
C PRO A 50 -6.17 -7.53 7.71
N LEU A 51 -7.18 -7.05 8.43
CA LEU A 51 -8.56 -7.52 8.34
C LEU A 51 -9.29 -6.71 7.28
N GLY A 52 -9.64 -7.35 6.20
CA GLY A 52 -10.29 -6.78 5.01
C GLY A 52 -10.33 -7.80 3.89
N GLY A 53 -10.76 -7.38 2.70
CA GLY A 53 -10.90 -8.24 1.54
C GLY A 53 -10.51 -7.57 0.23
N LEU A 54 -10.85 -8.19 -0.89
CA LEU A 54 -10.52 -7.70 -2.23
C LEU A 54 -11.09 -6.29 -2.46
N GLY A 55 -10.22 -5.29 -2.53
CA GLY A 55 -10.60 -3.90 -2.78
C GLY A 55 -11.49 -3.25 -1.72
N THR A 56 -11.49 -3.75 -0.49
CA THR A 56 -12.39 -3.25 0.56
C THR A 56 -11.76 -2.25 1.52
N GLY A 57 -10.44 -2.14 1.52
CA GLY A 57 -9.71 -1.55 2.63
C GLY A 57 -9.57 -2.50 3.83
N THR A 58 -8.83 -2.07 4.84
CA THR A 58 -8.41 -2.92 5.96
C THR A 58 -8.38 -2.19 7.29
N VAL A 59 -8.53 -2.95 8.38
CA VAL A 59 -8.13 -2.55 9.74
C VAL A 59 -7.03 -3.49 10.23
N TYR A 60 -6.11 -3.01 11.04
CA TYR A 60 -4.95 -3.77 11.48
C TYR A 60 -5.08 -4.20 12.94
N LEU A 61 -4.96 -5.49 13.19
CA LEU A 61 -4.98 -6.09 14.53
C LEU A 61 -3.60 -6.67 14.85
N ASP A 62 -2.94 -6.14 15.89
CA ASP A 62 -1.63 -6.64 16.32
C ASP A 62 -1.73 -7.89 17.20
N SER A 63 -0.58 -8.44 17.57
CA SER A 63 -0.47 -9.64 18.39
C SER A 63 -0.87 -9.47 19.86
N HIS A 64 -1.09 -8.25 20.32
CA HIS A 64 -1.71 -7.98 21.61
C HIS A 64 -3.23 -7.83 21.52
N GLY A 65 -3.81 -7.86 20.32
CA GLY A 65 -5.23 -7.57 20.11
C GLY A 65 -5.55 -6.07 20.11
N ARG A 66 -4.56 -5.21 19.82
CA ARG A 66 -4.76 -3.76 19.63
C ARG A 66 -5.02 -3.47 18.15
N PHE A 67 -5.84 -2.48 17.92
CA PHE A 67 -5.97 -1.90 16.58
C PHE A 67 -4.83 -0.90 16.37
N THR A 68 -4.01 -1.12 15.35
CA THR A 68 -2.76 -0.37 15.11
C THR A 68 -2.80 0.44 13.83
N GLY A 69 -3.95 0.62 13.26
CA GLY A 69 -4.16 1.42 12.07
C GLY A 69 -5.36 0.97 11.27
N GLN A 70 -5.69 1.76 10.28
CA GLN A 70 -6.80 1.47 9.37
C GLN A 70 -6.55 2.08 7.99
N ALA A 71 -7.10 1.43 6.97
CA ALA A 71 -7.18 1.91 5.60
C ALA A 71 -8.58 1.58 5.05
N LEU A 72 -9.63 1.97 5.80
CA LEU A 72 -11.03 1.59 5.50
C LEU A 72 -11.52 2.11 4.16
N ALA A 73 -11.01 3.27 3.75
CA ALA A 73 -11.27 3.81 2.43
C ALA A 73 -10.34 3.22 1.35
N ASN A 74 -9.59 2.16 1.68
CA ASN A 74 -8.62 1.52 0.80
C ASN A 74 -7.49 2.48 0.36
N SER A 75 -7.03 3.31 1.28
CA SER A 75 -5.94 4.26 1.07
C SER A 75 -4.57 3.57 0.98
N TYR A 76 -3.63 4.19 0.27
CA TYR A 76 -2.25 3.70 0.13
C TYR A 76 -1.52 3.56 1.46
N ARG A 77 -1.72 4.51 2.39
CA ARG A 77 -1.15 4.41 3.74
C ARG A 77 -2.25 4.24 4.77
N PRO A 78 -2.13 3.24 5.65
CA PRO A 78 -2.99 3.18 6.81
C PRO A 78 -2.69 4.38 7.71
N ALA A 79 -3.72 4.95 8.31
CA ALA A 79 -3.52 5.80 9.46
C ALA A 79 -2.79 4.97 10.51
N GLY A 80 -1.55 5.33 10.81
CA GLY A 80 -0.63 4.52 11.62
C GLY A 80 -0.74 4.81 13.11
N GLY A 81 -0.25 3.88 13.90
CA GLY A 81 -0.18 3.97 15.35
C GLY A 81 -1.33 3.25 16.07
N VAL A 82 -1.16 3.07 17.38
CA VAL A 82 -2.20 2.43 18.20
C VAL A 82 -3.40 3.37 18.30
N MET A 83 -4.57 2.87 17.90
CA MET A 83 -5.83 3.60 17.99
C MET A 83 -6.28 3.67 19.44
N ALA A 84 -6.02 4.80 20.12
CA ALA A 84 -6.05 4.93 21.58
C ALA A 84 -7.42 4.57 22.21
N ASN A 85 -8.52 4.90 21.55
CA ASN A 85 -9.88 4.68 22.07
C ASN A 85 -10.60 3.50 21.41
N THR A 86 -9.88 2.70 20.63
CA THR A 86 -10.42 1.57 19.88
C THR A 86 -9.93 0.26 20.47
N GLY A 87 -10.83 -0.68 20.70
CA GLY A 87 -10.45 -2.00 21.18
C GLY A 87 -11.52 -2.70 22.00
N PHE A 88 -11.14 -3.87 22.49
CA PHE A 88 -12.01 -4.70 23.34
C PHE A 88 -11.60 -4.58 24.80
N THR A 89 -12.60 -4.57 25.68
CA THR A 89 -12.45 -4.69 27.14
C THR A 89 -13.26 -5.90 27.60
N VAL A 90 -12.66 -6.73 28.42
CA VAL A 90 -13.33 -7.91 29.02
C VAL A 90 -13.54 -7.63 30.50
N THR A 91 -14.78 -7.83 30.95
CA THR A 91 -15.19 -7.63 32.35
C THR A 91 -15.70 -8.95 32.91
N ALA A 92 -15.26 -9.25 34.12
CA ALA A 92 -15.75 -10.40 34.91
C ALA A 92 -16.27 -9.90 36.27
N ALA A 93 -17.56 -10.14 36.53
CA ALA A 93 -18.21 -9.72 37.77
C ALA A 93 -18.73 -10.94 38.54
N GLY A 94 -18.51 -10.97 39.85
CA GLY A 94 -18.94 -12.04 40.75
C GLY A 94 -19.09 -11.58 42.20
N ALA A 95 -19.28 -12.50 43.13
CA ALA A 95 -19.52 -12.16 44.53
C ALA A 95 -18.36 -11.41 45.21
N GLY A 96 -17.16 -11.39 44.58
CA GLY A 96 -15.97 -10.70 45.09
C GLY A 96 -15.72 -9.34 44.44
N GLY A 97 -16.62 -8.85 43.62
CA GLY A 97 -16.44 -7.58 42.89
C GLY A 97 -16.39 -7.76 41.38
N SER A 98 -15.99 -6.70 40.67
CA SER A 98 -15.87 -6.67 39.20
C SER A 98 -14.41 -6.35 38.83
N ASP A 99 -13.83 -7.14 37.93
CA ASP A 99 -12.52 -6.90 37.31
C ASP A 99 -12.72 -6.65 35.81
N SER A 100 -12.26 -5.51 35.33
CA SER A 100 -12.42 -5.06 33.95
C SER A 100 -11.05 -4.69 33.38
N ARG A 101 -10.65 -5.41 32.32
CA ARG A 101 -9.33 -5.22 31.71
C ARG A 101 -9.43 -5.08 30.19
N PRO A 102 -8.64 -4.17 29.58
CA PRO A 102 -8.51 -4.13 28.11
C PRO A 102 -7.91 -5.45 27.61
N LEU A 103 -8.40 -5.92 26.45
CA LEU A 103 -7.94 -7.18 25.85
C LEU A 103 -6.41 -7.27 25.74
N PRO A 104 -5.69 -6.20 25.36
CA PRO A 104 -4.22 -6.24 25.27
C PRO A 104 -3.49 -6.56 26.58
N ALA A 105 -4.09 -6.28 27.72
CA ALA A 105 -3.54 -6.64 29.03
C ALA A 105 -3.76 -8.12 29.39
N LEU A 106 -4.60 -8.82 28.65
CA LEU A 106 -4.99 -10.22 28.88
C LEU A 106 -4.36 -11.19 27.88
N VAL A 107 -3.99 -10.75 26.67
CA VAL A 107 -3.45 -11.62 25.62
C VAL A 107 -2.11 -12.19 26.03
N GLN A 108 -1.98 -13.51 25.92
CA GLN A 108 -0.77 -14.28 26.25
C GLN A 108 -0.12 -14.85 25.00
N THR A 109 -0.93 -15.43 24.09
CA THR A 109 -0.43 -16.04 22.87
C THR A 109 -1.24 -15.60 21.67
N TYR A 110 -0.59 -15.69 20.51
CA TYR A 110 -1.10 -15.27 19.21
C TYR A 110 -0.72 -16.30 18.14
N LEU A 111 -1.69 -16.72 17.34
CA LEU A 111 -1.51 -17.58 16.19
C LEU A 111 -2.14 -16.91 14.97
N GLY A 112 -1.30 -16.43 14.05
CA GLY A 112 -1.74 -15.79 12.82
C GLY A 112 -1.82 -16.78 11.66
N HIS A 113 -2.96 -16.78 10.95
CA HIS A 113 -3.19 -17.57 9.74
C HIS A 113 -4.17 -16.82 8.83
N PHE A 114 -3.63 -15.97 7.97
CA PHE A 114 -4.43 -15.06 7.13
C PHE A 114 -5.64 -15.74 6.48
N PRO A 115 -6.84 -15.15 6.52
CA PRO A 115 -7.23 -13.84 7.05
C PRO A 115 -7.75 -13.91 8.50
N MET A 116 -7.21 -14.83 9.30
CA MET A 116 -7.61 -15.04 10.68
C MET A 116 -6.43 -14.92 11.63
N ALA A 117 -6.75 -14.63 12.90
CA ALA A 117 -5.86 -14.82 14.02
C ALA A 117 -6.62 -15.36 15.24
N ASP A 118 -5.99 -16.28 15.96
CA ASP A 118 -6.46 -16.78 17.23
C ASP A 118 -5.58 -16.24 18.38
N LEU A 119 -6.21 -15.61 19.38
CA LEU A 119 -5.57 -15.08 20.56
C LEU A 119 -6.07 -15.84 21.79
N GLU A 120 -5.16 -16.27 22.65
CA GLU A 120 -5.48 -16.78 23.98
C GLU A 120 -5.19 -15.68 24.99
N ALA A 121 -6.19 -15.37 25.81
CA ALA A 121 -6.15 -14.29 26.78
C ALA A 121 -6.65 -14.76 28.14
N GLY A 122 -6.21 -14.10 29.19
CA GLY A 122 -6.47 -14.45 30.58
C GLY A 122 -5.26 -14.10 31.43
N GLY A 123 -4.95 -14.88 32.44
CA GLY A 123 -3.73 -14.69 33.22
C GLY A 123 -3.96 -14.65 34.71
N ARG A 124 -2.87 -14.49 35.48
CA ARG A 124 -2.92 -14.50 36.96
C ARG A 124 -3.89 -13.42 37.46
N GLY A 125 -4.88 -13.88 38.23
CA GLY A 125 -5.84 -13.01 38.90
C GLY A 125 -7.04 -12.58 38.02
N PHE A 126 -7.13 -12.96 36.77
CA PHE A 126 -8.35 -12.75 35.95
C PHE A 126 -9.21 -14.03 35.98
N PRO A 127 -10.51 -13.94 36.31
CA PRO A 127 -11.29 -15.14 36.62
C PRO A 127 -11.79 -15.91 35.41
N LEU A 128 -11.55 -15.42 34.19
CA LEU A 128 -11.99 -16.03 32.95
C LEU A 128 -10.81 -16.44 32.07
N GLY A 129 -10.95 -17.60 31.38
CA GLY A 129 -10.21 -17.89 30.16
C GLY A 129 -10.92 -17.25 28.97
N VAL A 130 -10.18 -16.61 28.08
CA VAL A 130 -10.72 -15.90 26.93
C VAL A 130 -9.99 -16.39 25.68
N GLN A 131 -10.74 -16.85 24.69
CA GLN A 131 -10.23 -17.13 23.35
C GLN A 131 -10.90 -16.16 22.37
N VAL A 132 -10.10 -15.50 21.55
CA VAL A 132 -10.59 -14.56 20.53
C VAL A 132 -10.17 -15.06 19.16
N ARG A 133 -11.11 -15.24 18.24
CA ARG A 133 -10.83 -15.39 16.82
C ARG A 133 -11.23 -14.12 16.11
N ALA A 134 -10.26 -13.45 15.52
CA ALA A 134 -10.47 -12.36 14.57
C ALA A 134 -10.43 -12.93 13.14
N CYS A 135 -11.31 -12.46 12.27
CA CYS A 135 -11.43 -12.95 10.89
C CYS A 135 -11.97 -11.86 9.99
N SER A 136 -11.51 -11.79 8.76
CA SER A 136 -12.24 -11.12 7.69
C SER A 136 -12.73 -12.13 6.66
N PRO A 137 -13.89 -11.89 6.01
CA PRO A 137 -14.36 -12.76 4.94
C PRO A 137 -13.37 -12.76 3.78
N PHE A 138 -12.74 -13.91 3.54
CA PHE A 138 -11.83 -14.10 2.42
C PHE A 138 -11.93 -15.56 1.95
N VAL A 139 -12.65 -15.75 0.84
CA VAL A 139 -13.02 -17.08 0.33
C VAL A 139 -12.37 -17.29 -1.03
N LEU A 140 -11.35 -18.15 -1.09
CA LEU A 140 -10.70 -18.48 -2.34
C LEU A 140 -11.72 -19.04 -3.35
N GLY A 141 -11.74 -18.50 -4.56
CA GLY A 141 -12.68 -18.82 -5.61
C GLY A 141 -14.02 -18.05 -5.55
N ASP A 142 -14.22 -17.20 -4.56
CA ASP A 142 -15.43 -16.39 -4.43
C ASP A 142 -15.07 -14.90 -4.18
N ALA A 143 -14.85 -14.18 -5.27
CA ALA A 143 -14.45 -12.78 -5.22
C ALA A 143 -15.50 -11.90 -4.50
N ARG A 144 -16.79 -12.19 -4.67
CA ARG A 144 -17.86 -11.40 -4.06
C ARG A 144 -17.89 -11.53 -2.54
N LEU A 145 -17.79 -12.73 -1.99
CA LEU A 145 -17.67 -12.93 -0.55
C LEU A 145 -16.39 -12.34 -0.02
N SER A 146 -15.28 -12.48 -0.76
CA SER A 146 -13.98 -11.91 -0.41
C SER A 146 -13.91 -10.38 -0.48
N ALA A 147 -14.89 -9.72 -1.09
CA ALA A 147 -15.03 -8.26 -1.13
C ALA A 147 -16.09 -7.74 -0.15
N THR A 148 -16.36 -8.46 0.94
CA THR A 148 -17.23 -7.98 2.02
C THR A 148 -16.42 -7.10 2.98
N PRO A 149 -16.72 -5.78 3.10
CA PRO A 149 -15.95 -4.86 3.94
C PRO A 149 -16.32 -5.02 5.42
N ALA A 150 -15.86 -6.10 6.04
CA ALA A 150 -16.16 -6.42 7.42
C ALA A 150 -15.04 -7.19 8.13
N ALA A 151 -14.94 -7.00 9.45
CA ALA A 151 -14.13 -7.80 10.36
C ALA A 151 -15.04 -8.45 11.42
N LEU A 152 -14.82 -9.73 11.70
CA LEU A 152 -15.60 -10.56 12.57
C LEU A 152 -14.75 -10.96 13.78
N PHE A 153 -15.28 -10.85 14.99
CA PHE A 153 -14.58 -11.19 16.22
C PHE A 153 -15.45 -12.12 17.06
N ARG A 154 -14.96 -13.32 17.30
CA ARG A 154 -15.61 -14.33 18.15
C ARG A 154 -14.86 -14.46 19.45
N PHE A 155 -15.53 -14.21 20.57
CA PHE A 155 -15.04 -14.40 21.92
C PHE A 155 -15.64 -15.66 22.50
N ARG A 156 -14.80 -16.61 22.93
CA ARG A 156 -15.20 -17.75 23.75
C ARG A 156 -14.71 -17.51 25.18
N LEU A 157 -15.65 -17.35 26.08
CA LEU A 157 -15.40 -17.06 27.49
C LEU A 157 -15.61 -18.34 28.32
N HIS A 158 -14.60 -18.74 29.05
CA HIS A 158 -14.61 -19.91 29.91
C HIS A 158 -14.45 -19.49 31.36
N ASN A 159 -15.35 -20.00 32.24
CA ASN A 159 -15.23 -19.85 33.68
C ASN A 159 -14.57 -21.10 34.30
N PRO A 160 -13.25 -21.08 34.55
CA PRO A 160 -12.57 -22.21 35.18
C PRO A 160 -12.83 -22.32 36.69
N GLY A 161 -13.47 -21.29 37.28
CA GLY A 161 -13.70 -21.17 38.73
C GLY A 161 -14.91 -22.02 39.19
N ARG A 162 -15.08 -22.00 40.51
CA ARG A 162 -16.15 -22.75 41.21
C ARG A 162 -17.41 -21.89 41.43
N ARG A 163 -17.38 -20.60 41.17
CA ARG A 163 -18.48 -19.68 41.39
C ARG A 163 -19.00 -19.15 40.05
N ARG A 164 -20.26 -18.76 40.02
CA ARG A 164 -20.86 -18.08 38.84
C ARG A 164 -20.17 -16.73 38.61
N VAL A 165 -19.91 -16.40 37.33
CA VAL A 165 -19.36 -15.15 36.88
C VAL A 165 -20.25 -14.56 35.82
N ARG A 166 -20.60 -13.28 35.94
CA ARG A 166 -21.19 -12.50 34.85
C ARG A 166 -20.06 -11.90 34.06
N ALA A 167 -19.97 -12.24 32.79
CA ALA A 167 -18.95 -11.75 31.88
C ALA A 167 -19.55 -10.73 30.90
N ALA A 168 -18.79 -9.70 30.60
CA ALA A 168 -19.12 -8.75 29.55
C ALA A 168 -17.90 -8.52 28.65
N VAL A 169 -18.13 -8.37 27.37
CA VAL A 169 -17.13 -7.87 26.42
C VAL A 169 -17.68 -6.59 25.81
N SER A 170 -16.92 -5.52 25.92
CA SER A 170 -17.23 -4.23 25.32
C SER A 170 -16.28 -3.97 24.16
N PHE A 171 -16.82 -3.66 22.99
CA PHE A 171 -16.05 -3.18 21.85
C PHE A 171 -16.26 -1.68 21.72
N ARG A 172 -15.18 -0.93 21.78
CA ARG A 172 -15.16 0.51 21.53
C ARG A 172 -14.51 0.74 20.17
N TRP A 173 -15.15 1.55 19.37
CA TRP A 173 -14.63 1.99 18.09
C TRP A 173 -14.65 3.50 18.08
N ASP A 174 -13.46 4.07 18.09
CA ASP A 174 -13.25 5.45 17.75
C ASP A 174 -13.14 5.47 16.23
N THR A 175 -14.12 5.99 15.56
CA THR A 175 -13.97 6.23 14.13
C THR A 175 -12.82 7.21 14.01
N PRO A 176 -11.65 6.79 13.54
CA PRO A 176 -10.70 7.81 13.17
C PRO A 176 -11.40 8.54 12.04
N LEU A 177 -11.87 9.71 12.35
CA LEU A 177 -12.05 10.72 11.33
C LEU A 177 -10.77 10.68 10.51
N PRO A 178 -10.83 10.72 9.18
CA PRO A 178 -9.61 10.80 8.40
C PRO A 178 -8.82 11.93 9.02
N SER A 179 -7.92 11.54 9.89
CA SER A 179 -6.82 12.27 10.48
C SER A 179 -6.98 13.72 10.87
N GLU A 180 -8.11 14.12 11.37
CA GLU A 180 -8.13 15.38 12.11
C GLU A 180 -7.34 15.30 13.43
N ALA A 181 -7.13 14.12 13.95
CA ALA A 181 -6.45 13.92 15.22
C ALA A 181 -5.05 13.34 15.11
N THR A 182 -4.69 12.82 13.97
CA THR A 182 -3.35 12.28 13.77
C THR A 182 -2.63 13.12 12.75
N GLY A 183 -1.92 14.14 13.23
CA GLY A 183 -0.93 14.80 12.41
C GLY A 183 -0.10 13.74 11.70
N THR A 184 -0.01 13.77 10.40
CA THR A 184 0.96 12.97 9.68
C THR A 184 2.31 13.42 10.15
N GLN A 185 3.12 12.49 10.68
CA GLN A 185 4.54 12.76 10.79
C GLN A 185 5.06 12.89 9.36
N ALA A 186 5.36 14.11 9.01
CA ALA A 186 5.98 14.43 7.75
C ALA A 186 7.46 14.64 7.99
N GLN A 187 8.27 13.94 7.22
CA GLN A 187 9.66 14.38 7.06
C GLN A 187 9.67 15.52 6.05
N GLY A 188 9.65 16.76 6.52
CA GLY A 188 9.69 17.95 5.69
C GLY A 188 8.48 18.89 5.89
N ASN A 189 8.41 19.90 5.05
CA ASN A 189 7.40 20.95 5.11
C ASN A 189 5.99 20.40 4.84
N VAL A 190 4.99 20.90 5.56
CA VAL A 190 3.58 20.57 5.34
C VAL A 190 2.97 21.49 4.28
N ASP A 191 2.39 20.89 3.27
CA ASP A 191 1.59 21.62 2.27
C ASP A 191 0.13 21.69 2.69
N GLY A 192 -0.55 22.78 2.32
CA GLY A 192 -1.97 22.85 2.54
C GLY A 192 -2.64 24.08 1.94
N PHE A 193 -3.93 24.16 2.08
CA PHE A 193 -4.69 25.34 1.69
C PHE A 193 -5.90 25.58 2.59
N LEU A 194 -6.34 26.81 2.61
CA LEU A 194 -7.65 27.24 3.12
C LEU A 194 -8.49 27.79 1.97
N SER A 195 -9.78 27.54 2.00
CA SER A 195 -10.73 27.92 0.94
C SER A 195 -11.90 28.72 1.51
N TRP A 196 -12.27 29.80 0.83
CA TRP A 196 -13.38 30.69 1.20
C TRP A 196 -14.39 30.79 0.07
N ARG A 197 -15.64 30.60 0.38
CA ARG A 197 -16.75 30.98 -0.52
C ARG A 197 -17.03 32.46 -0.38
N LEU A 198 -16.88 33.19 -1.47
CA LEU A 198 -17.03 34.63 -1.49
C LEU A 198 -18.44 35.05 -1.95
N GLY A 199 -19.21 34.09 -2.49
CA GLY A 199 -20.53 34.34 -3.04
C GLY A 199 -20.50 34.93 -4.45
N ASP A 200 -21.55 35.66 -4.81
CA ASP A 200 -21.66 36.31 -6.12
C ASP A 200 -21.06 37.71 -6.05
N LEU A 201 -20.27 38.06 -7.05
CA LEU A 201 -19.63 39.38 -7.14
C LEU A 201 -20.13 40.14 -8.37
N ALA A 202 -20.96 41.14 -8.13
CA ALA A 202 -21.53 42.00 -9.19
C ALA A 202 -20.44 42.77 -9.97
N PRO A 203 -20.74 43.25 -11.18
CA PRO A 203 -19.82 44.14 -11.90
C PRO A 203 -19.40 45.34 -11.05
N GLY A 204 -18.09 45.61 -10.98
CA GLY A 204 -17.52 46.65 -10.12
C GLY A 204 -17.40 46.26 -8.65
N GLY A 205 -17.97 45.14 -8.24
CA GLY A 205 -17.90 44.63 -6.86
C GLY A 205 -16.50 44.16 -6.49
N GLU A 206 -16.23 44.18 -5.19
CA GLU A 206 -14.93 43.87 -4.62
C GLU A 206 -15.10 43.10 -3.31
N VAL A 207 -14.19 42.14 -3.03
CA VAL A 207 -14.12 41.41 -1.76
C VAL A 207 -12.66 41.29 -1.34
N VAL A 208 -12.41 41.40 -0.02
CA VAL A 208 -11.08 41.26 0.55
C VAL A 208 -11.03 40.07 1.52
N VAL A 209 -10.02 39.24 1.37
CA VAL A 209 -9.75 38.14 2.29
C VAL A 209 -8.35 38.34 2.87
N PRO A 210 -8.19 38.72 4.14
CA PRO A 210 -6.91 38.74 4.81
C PRO A 210 -6.52 37.33 5.21
N VAL A 211 -5.26 36.99 4.97
CA VAL A 211 -4.64 35.71 5.32
C VAL A 211 -3.39 35.96 6.13
N PHE A 212 -3.29 35.36 7.29
CA PHE A 212 -2.21 35.55 8.24
C PHE A 212 -1.31 34.31 8.31
N PHE A 213 -0.01 34.58 8.48
CA PHE A 213 1.01 33.56 8.77
C PHE A 213 1.48 33.81 10.21
N VAL A 214 1.23 32.86 11.10
CA VAL A 214 1.49 33.04 12.53
C VAL A 214 2.44 31.93 13.00
N THR A 215 3.40 32.30 13.84
CA THR A 215 4.28 31.36 14.54
C THR A 215 4.14 31.49 16.04
N ALA A 216 4.35 30.38 16.76
CA ALA A 216 4.29 30.36 18.21
C ALA A 216 5.20 29.24 18.77
N ARG A 217 5.58 29.37 20.04
CA ARG A 217 6.40 28.37 20.74
C ARG A 217 5.62 27.14 21.19
N SER A 218 4.30 27.25 21.23
CA SER A 218 3.41 26.17 21.61
C SER A 218 2.02 26.35 20.97
N LEU A 219 1.24 25.29 20.92
CA LEU A 219 -0.15 25.33 20.44
C LEU A 219 -1.02 26.26 21.32
N ALA A 220 -0.71 26.37 22.60
CA ALA A 220 -1.42 27.29 23.51
C ALA A 220 -1.13 28.76 23.16
N ASP A 221 0.12 29.08 22.89
CA ASP A 221 0.50 30.43 22.44
C ASP A 221 -0.09 30.73 21.06
N LEU A 222 -0.07 29.76 20.14
CA LEU A 222 -0.69 29.89 18.83
C LEU A 222 -2.17 30.28 18.92
N LYS A 223 -2.90 29.60 19.80
CA LYS A 223 -4.33 29.91 20.04
C LYS A 223 -4.52 31.35 20.55
N GLN A 224 -3.63 31.81 21.41
CA GLN A 224 -3.64 33.20 21.89
C GLN A 224 -3.36 34.20 20.77
N GLU A 225 -2.35 33.92 19.94
CA GLU A 225 -1.98 34.78 18.83
C GLU A 225 -3.10 34.86 17.78
N LEU A 226 -3.71 33.72 17.43
CA LEU A 226 -4.83 33.65 16.48
C LEU A 226 -6.11 34.33 17.02
N ALA A 227 -6.26 34.46 18.33
CA ALA A 227 -7.39 35.18 18.95
C ALA A 227 -7.24 36.71 18.89
N ARG A 228 -6.02 37.19 18.56
CA ARG A 228 -5.77 38.63 18.41
C ARG A 228 -6.17 39.07 17.00
N PRO A 229 -6.89 40.21 16.83
CA PRO A 229 -7.35 40.65 15.52
C PRO A 229 -6.25 41.13 14.58
N VAL A 230 -5.02 41.31 15.07
CA VAL A 230 -3.87 41.79 14.31
C VAL A 230 -2.75 40.75 14.43
N GLY A 231 -2.32 40.21 13.31
CA GLY A 231 -1.21 39.28 13.26
C GLY A 231 0.09 39.88 13.85
N THR A 232 0.81 39.07 14.59
CA THR A 232 2.04 39.49 15.28
C THR A 232 3.31 39.28 14.45
N VAL A 233 3.17 38.73 13.25
CA VAL A 233 4.27 38.48 12.34
C VAL A 233 4.48 39.68 11.43
N ASP A 234 5.58 40.43 11.65
CA ASP A 234 6.02 41.45 10.74
C ASP A 234 6.83 40.83 9.60
N LEU A 235 6.19 40.64 8.47
CA LEU A 235 6.79 40.05 7.27
C LEU A 235 7.73 41.00 6.51
N ASP A 236 7.82 42.25 6.96
CA ASP A 236 8.64 43.27 6.29
C ASP A 236 9.91 43.67 7.05
N ALA A 237 9.98 43.40 8.35
CA ALA A 237 11.05 43.96 9.21
C ALA A 237 12.46 43.45 8.87
N ASP A 238 12.57 42.24 8.33
CA ASP A 238 13.86 41.63 7.98
C ASP A 238 13.91 41.17 6.51
N GLY A 239 12.86 41.46 5.71
CA GLY A 239 12.77 40.92 4.36
C GLY A 239 12.44 39.44 4.32
N ALA A 240 11.99 38.87 5.42
CA ALA A 240 11.71 37.46 5.57
C ALA A 240 10.60 36.92 4.63
N PHE A 241 9.70 37.78 4.21
CA PHE A 241 8.67 37.44 3.22
C PHE A 241 8.78 38.34 1.98
N ASN A 242 9.48 37.85 1.00
CA ASN A 242 9.71 38.57 -0.25
C ASN A 242 9.53 37.60 -1.45
N TRP A 243 8.46 37.75 -2.21
CA TRP A 243 8.23 36.91 -3.40
C TRP A 243 9.11 37.22 -4.60
N GLU A 244 9.99 38.25 -4.49
CA GLU A 244 10.99 38.53 -5.51
C GLU A 244 12.31 37.80 -5.30
N ASP A 245 12.59 37.37 -4.06
CA ASP A 245 13.80 36.65 -3.70
C ASP A 245 13.64 35.14 -3.92
N GLY A 246 14.63 34.49 -4.46
CA GLY A 246 14.67 33.06 -4.61
C GLY A 246 15.03 32.38 -3.29
N GLY A 247 14.28 31.33 -2.91
CA GLY A 247 14.64 30.48 -1.78
C GLY A 247 13.61 30.41 -0.65
N ARG A 248 14.01 29.73 0.42
CA ARG A 248 13.21 29.47 1.63
C ARG A 248 13.12 30.73 2.47
N GLN A 249 11.93 31.12 2.86
CA GLN A 249 11.72 32.32 3.67
C GLN A 249 11.50 31.93 5.12
N SER A 250 12.36 32.37 6.01
CA SER A 250 12.19 32.18 7.46
C SER A 250 11.16 33.15 8.00
N LEU A 251 10.27 32.70 8.84
CA LEU A 251 9.42 33.53 9.67
C LEU A 251 10.29 34.16 10.77
N PRO A 252 9.85 35.26 11.45
CA PRO A 252 10.74 36.10 12.25
C PRO A 252 11.72 35.38 13.18
N ALA A 253 12.93 35.87 13.23
CA ALA A 253 14.01 35.27 13.99
C ALA A 253 13.67 34.97 15.46
N GLY A 254 13.95 33.74 15.88
CA GLY A 254 13.75 33.26 17.26
C GLY A 254 12.47 32.52 17.53
N GLN A 255 11.56 32.40 16.58
CA GLN A 255 10.32 31.62 16.75
C GLN A 255 10.29 30.32 15.93
N GLY A 256 11.27 30.11 15.04
CA GLY A 256 11.34 28.92 14.18
C GLY A 256 10.13 28.78 13.29
N GLY A 257 10.32 28.44 12.08
CA GLY A 257 9.25 28.23 11.10
C GLY A 257 9.59 28.88 9.76
N CYS A 258 9.00 28.32 8.71
CA CYS A 258 9.34 28.66 7.35
C CYS A 258 8.12 28.61 6.45
N LEU A 259 8.02 29.57 5.55
CA LEU A 259 7.08 29.57 4.44
C LEU A 259 7.88 29.50 3.14
N SER A 260 7.93 28.34 2.50
CA SER A 260 8.75 28.15 1.32
C SER A 260 8.03 28.46 0.02
N GLN A 261 6.73 28.27 -0.02
CA GLN A 261 5.89 28.55 -1.18
C GLN A 261 4.49 28.95 -0.74
N HIS A 262 3.88 29.88 -1.48
CA HIS A 262 2.46 30.14 -1.36
C HIS A 262 1.88 30.57 -2.71
N GLY A 263 0.57 30.46 -2.82
CA GLY A 263 -0.16 30.83 -4.02
C GLY A 263 -1.65 30.90 -3.75
N PHE A 264 -2.41 31.23 -4.77
CA PHE A 264 -3.85 31.25 -4.68
C PHE A 264 -4.51 30.72 -5.95
N TYR A 265 -5.77 30.35 -5.81
CA TYR A 265 -6.61 29.87 -6.88
C TYR A 265 -8.02 30.46 -6.78
N LEU A 266 -8.54 30.94 -7.88
CA LEU A 266 -9.91 31.46 -7.98
C LEU A 266 -10.76 30.57 -8.87
N HIS A 267 -11.95 30.28 -8.41
CA HIS A 267 -12.98 29.57 -9.15
C HIS A 267 -14.29 30.35 -9.09
N TYR A 268 -15.00 30.40 -10.21
CA TYR A 268 -16.31 31.02 -10.28
C TYR A 268 -17.18 30.36 -11.36
N GLY A 269 -18.50 30.37 -11.12
CA GLY A 269 -19.48 29.64 -11.92
C GLY A 269 -19.56 28.15 -11.62
N ALA A 270 -20.70 27.52 -11.72
CA ALA A 270 -20.87 26.07 -11.62
C ALA A 270 -20.20 25.38 -12.80
N GLY A 271 -19.02 24.81 -12.58
CA GLY A 271 -18.17 24.24 -13.64
C GLY A 271 -17.45 25.28 -14.50
N GLY A 272 -17.38 26.53 -14.03
CA GLY A 272 -16.84 27.66 -14.78
C GLY A 272 -15.34 27.81 -14.76
N PRO A 273 -14.81 28.87 -15.36
CA PRO A 273 -13.40 29.05 -15.59
C PRO A 273 -12.63 29.17 -14.27
N ARG A 274 -11.48 28.53 -14.24
CA ARG A 274 -10.53 28.57 -13.14
C ARG A 274 -9.43 29.60 -13.46
N ARG A 275 -9.00 30.32 -12.43
CA ARG A 275 -7.88 31.28 -12.52
C ARG A 275 -6.93 31.06 -11.37
N ALA A 276 -5.66 30.85 -11.64
CA ALA A 276 -4.63 30.61 -10.64
C ALA A 276 -3.55 31.67 -10.66
N GLY A 277 -3.03 31.99 -9.50
CA GLY A 277 -1.85 32.80 -9.33
C GLY A 277 -0.97 32.17 -8.27
N THR A 278 0.27 31.82 -8.63
CA THR A 278 1.27 31.34 -7.69
C THR A 278 2.31 32.42 -7.48
N LEU A 279 2.44 32.85 -6.26
CA LEU A 279 3.49 33.75 -5.83
C LEU A 279 4.58 32.87 -5.21
N VAL A 280 5.40 32.25 -6.07
CA VAL A 280 6.58 31.51 -5.63
C VAL A 280 7.72 32.48 -5.54
N VAL A 281 8.51 32.34 -4.52
CA VAL A 281 9.76 33.03 -4.39
C VAL A 281 10.60 32.82 -5.65
N GLY A 282 10.91 33.90 -6.34
CA GLY A 282 11.78 33.94 -7.52
C GLY A 282 11.12 33.81 -8.90
N SER A 283 9.88 33.25 -9.03
CA SER A 283 9.24 33.18 -10.34
C SER A 283 7.74 32.86 -10.24
N PRO A 284 6.87 33.88 -10.28
CA PRO A 284 5.42 33.65 -10.25
C PRO A 284 4.98 32.91 -11.52
N ARG A 285 4.34 31.77 -11.34
CA ARG A 285 3.62 31.05 -12.41
C ARG A 285 2.16 31.48 -12.37
N LEU A 286 1.65 31.92 -13.49
CA LEU A 286 0.28 32.40 -13.64
C LEU A 286 -0.47 31.47 -14.59
N GLU A 287 -1.63 31.01 -14.19
CA GLU A 287 -2.54 30.25 -15.03
C GLU A 287 -3.86 31.01 -15.17
N GLY A 288 -4.16 31.42 -16.38
CA GLY A 288 -5.37 32.17 -16.68
C GLY A 288 -5.44 33.59 -16.09
N LEU A 289 -4.35 34.08 -15.52
CA LEU A 289 -4.17 35.47 -15.10
C LEU A 289 -2.85 36.00 -15.66
N VAL A 290 -2.85 37.30 -15.98
CA VAL A 290 -1.66 38.00 -16.49
C VAL A 290 -1.19 38.99 -15.43
N ARG A 291 0.10 39.03 -15.18
CA ARG A 291 0.68 39.98 -14.25
C ARG A 291 0.55 41.40 -14.83
N ALA A 292 -0.27 42.23 -14.21
CA ALA A 292 -0.43 43.63 -14.59
C ALA A 292 0.60 44.55 -13.87
N ARG A 293 0.90 44.26 -12.59
CA ARG A 293 1.89 44.97 -11.79
C ARG A 293 2.49 44.04 -10.75
N TYR A 294 3.77 44.14 -10.52
CA TYR A 294 4.46 43.32 -9.53
C TYR A 294 5.53 44.18 -8.82
N ARG A 295 5.37 44.37 -7.55
CA ARG A 295 6.29 45.10 -6.69
C ARG A 295 6.57 44.28 -5.43
N ARG A 296 7.60 44.63 -4.68
CA ARG A 296 8.00 43.91 -3.47
C ARG A 296 6.85 43.66 -2.47
N HIS A 297 5.92 44.59 -2.36
CA HIS A 297 4.82 44.54 -1.37
C HIS A 297 3.42 44.47 -1.98
N ASP A 298 3.30 44.42 -3.29
CA ASP A 298 2.04 44.51 -3.99
C ASP A 298 2.10 43.84 -5.37
N ALA A 299 1.21 42.96 -5.66
CA ALA A 299 1.05 42.35 -6.96
C ALA A 299 -0.37 42.52 -7.46
N LEU A 300 -0.53 43.00 -8.69
CA LEU A 300 -1.78 43.11 -9.40
C LEU A 300 -1.81 42.09 -10.53
N LEU A 301 -2.75 41.19 -10.51
CA LEU A 301 -2.98 40.15 -11.49
C LEU A 301 -4.33 40.36 -12.15
N ALA A 302 -4.44 40.13 -13.44
CA ALA A 302 -5.69 40.33 -14.17
C ALA A 302 -5.98 39.17 -15.12
N ALA A 303 -7.26 38.89 -15.33
CA ALA A 303 -7.68 38.00 -16.39
C ALA A 303 -7.40 38.64 -17.77
N PRO A 304 -6.96 37.87 -18.79
CA PRO A 304 -6.68 38.43 -20.13
C PRO A 304 -7.87 39.13 -20.78
N ASP A 305 -9.08 38.69 -20.44
CA ASP A 305 -10.36 39.22 -20.94
C ASP A 305 -10.83 40.48 -20.15
N GLY A 306 -10.06 40.93 -19.16
CA GLY A 306 -10.38 42.07 -18.31
C GLY A 306 -11.55 41.86 -17.35
N SER A 307 -12.06 40.65 -17.20
CA SER A 307 -13.22 40.32 -16.36
C SER A 307 -12.94 40.31 -14.86
N LEU A 308 -11.69 40.17 -14.48
CA LEU A 308 -11.30 39.94 -13.10
C LEU A 308 -9.93 40.54 -12.80
N GLN A 309 -9.79 41.13 -11.62
CA GLN A 309 -8.49 41.52 -11.06
C GLN A 309 -8.32 40.94 -9.65
N VAL A 310 -7.10 40.54 -9.32
CA VAL A 310 -6.68 40.15 -7.98
C VAL A 310 -5.49 40.99 -7.58
N GLN A 311 -5.65 41.79 -6.56
CA GLN A 311 -4.55 42.49 -5.92
C GLN A 311 -4.15 41.74 -4.66
N VAL A 312 -2.89 41.37 -4.56
CA VAL A 312 -2.30 40.76 -3.36
C VAL A 312 -1.36 41.79 -2.77
N SER A 313 -1.66 42.23 -1.55
CA SER A 313 -0.87 43.26 -0.86
C SER A 313 -0.41 42.74 0.49
N LYS A 314 0.81 43.09 0.90
CA LYS A 314 1.27 42.82 2.27
C LYS A 314 0.47 43.67 3.28
N ILE A 315 0.13 42.97 4.37
CA ILE A 315 -0.43 43.58 5.58
C ILE A 315 0.34 43.08 6.78
N THR A 316 0.21 43.74 7.92
CA THR A 316 0.84 43.27 9.15
C THR A 316 0.46 41.81 9.44
N GLY A 317 1.47 40.94 9.51
CA GLY A 317 1.28 39.52 9.78
C GLY A 317 0.80 38.65 8.61
N GLY A 318 0.65 39.21 7.38
CA GLY A 318 0.11 38.39 6.29
C GLY A 318 -0.05 39.09 4.96
N LEU A 319 -1.03 38.58 4.20
CA LEU A 319 -1.39 39.04 2.87
C LEU A 319 -2.88 39.36 2.78
N ALA A 320 -3.26 40.42 2.10
CA ALA A 320 -4.66 40.71 1.75
C ALA A 320 -4.88 40.38 0.27
N TYR A 321 -5.79 39.50 0.01
CA TYR A 321 -6.28 39.15 -1.34
C TYR A 321 -7.53 39.96 -1.63
N ARG A 322 -7.39 40.94 -2.53
CA ARG A 322 -8.49 41.81 -2.99
C ARG A 322 -8.93 41.34 -4.37
N VAL A 323 -10.08 40.72 -4.44
CA VAL A 323 -10.70 40.22 -5.68
C VAL A 323 -11.72 41.23 -6.17
N ARG A 324 -11.57 41.69 -7.40
CA ARG A 324 -12.48 42.69 -8.02
C ARG A 324 -13.03 42.18 -9.36
N ASN A 325 -14.32 42.22 -9.50
CA ASN A 325 -14.97 41.98 -10.77
C ASN A 325 -14.86 43.24 -11.62
N THR A 326 -14.05 43.23 -12.65
CA THR A 326 -13.85 44.31 -13.62
C THR A 326 -14.62 44.12 -14.91
N GLY A 327 -15.34 42.99 -15.02
CA GLY A 327 -16.17 42.64 -16.18
C GLY A 327 -17.57 43.26 -16.13
N ARG A 328 -18.34 42.94 -17.17
CA ARG A 328 -19.72 43.43 -17.34
C ARG A 328 -20.76 42.45 -16.79
N GLN A 329 -20.37 41.25 -16.44
CA GLN A 329 -21.24 40.19 -15.90
C GLN A 329 -20.89 39.88 -14.45
N ALA A 330 -21.86 39.45 -13.66
CA ALA A 330 -21.60 38.96 -12.32
C ALA A 330 -20.76 37.69 -12.33
N LEU A 331 -19.81 37.57 -11.43
CA LEU A 331 -19.09 36.33 -11.15
C LEU A 331 -19.86 35.55 -10.08
N SER A 332 -20.49 34.46 -10.48
CA SER A 332 -21.29 33.64 -9.57
C SER A 332 -20.43 32.58 -8.87
N ASP A 333 -20.83 32.21 -7.65
CA ASP A 333 -20.18 31.20 -6.82
C ASP A 333 -18.64 31.38 -6.74
N LEU A 334 -18.22 32.61 -6.50
CA LEU A 334 -16.80 32.94 -6.42
C LEU A 334 -16.18 32.33 -5.18
N ARG A 335 -15.04 31.67 -5.38
CA ARG A 335 -14.24 31.03 -4.32
C ARG A 335 -12.77 31.39 -4.47
N LEU A 336 -12.13 31.60 -3.35
CA LEU A 336 -10.68 31.81 -3.23
C LEU A 336 -10.09 30.69 -2.38
N SER A 337 -9.02 30.06 -2.87
CA SER A 337 -8.21 29.15 -2.08
C SER A 337 -6.79 29.68 -2.02
N VAL A 338 -6.22 29.71 -0.83
CA VAL A 338 -4.82 30.15 -0.62
C VAL A 338 -4.01 28.97 -0.13
N TYR A 339 -2.90 28.72 -0.80
CA TYR A 339 -2.01 27.58 -0.62
C TYR A 339 -0.74 28.03 0.09
N ALA A 340 -0.22 27.19 0.97
CA ALA A 340 1.05 27.42 1.64
C ALA A 340 1.82 26.10 1.82
N ASN A 341 3.15 26.22 1.81
CA ASN A 341 4.05 25.16 2.26
C ASN A 341 4.72 25.67 3.54
N LEU A 342 4.40 25.05 4.65
CA LEU A 342 4.75 25.49 5.99
C LEU A 342 5.70 24.50 6.68
N GLU A 343 6.60 25.04 7.51
CA GLU A 343 7.52 24.28 8.35
C GLU A 343 7.56 24.94 9.73
N ALA A 344 7.42 24.15 10.81
CA ALA A 344 7.27 24.70 12.15
C ALA A 344 8.58 25.20 12.76
N ALA A 345 9.69 24.53 12.56
CA ALA A 345 10.97 24.91 13.17
C ALA A 345 12.19 24.38 12.44
N HIS A 346 12.47 24.65 11.22
CA HIS A 346 13.69 24.21 10.52
C HIS A 346 14.22 22.80 10.87
N SER A 347 13.39 21.97 11.48
CA SER A 347 13.71 20.61 11.88
C SER A 347 13.47 19.67 10.71
N GLU A 348 14.50 18.97 10.31
CA GLU A 348 14.35 17.97 9.26
C GLU A 348 13.53 16.80 9.80
N GLY A 349 12.20 16.81 9.56
CA GLY A 349 11.52 15.53 9.44
C GLY A 349 10.50 15.13 10.49
N ASP A 350 10.01 15.99 11.36
CA ASP A 350 8.98 15.66 12.35
C ASP A 350 7.75 16.60 12.37
N ASP A 351 7.62 17.45 11.38
CA ASP A 351 6.47 18.36 11.24
C ASP A 351 5.15 17.60 11.10
N ARG A 352 4.13 18.09 11.81
CA ARG A 352 2.76 17.58 11.78
C ARG A 352 1.80 18.71 11.45
N GLY A 353 0.95 18.50 10.45
CA GLY A 353 -0.04 19.48 10.06
C GLY A 353 -1.46 18.98 10.22
N TRP A 354 -2.37 19.85 10.62
CA TRP A 354 -3.81 19.61 10.63
C TRP A 354 -4.60 20.89 10.38
N LEU A 355 -5.87 20.71 10.04
CA LEU A 355 -6.82 21.80 9.95
C LEU A 355 -7.57 21.90 11.28
N ASP A 356 -7.42 23.01 11.94
CA ASP A 356 -8.15 23.29 13.16
C ASP A 356 -9.43 24.06 12.83
N ALA A 357 -10.56 23.35 12.87
CA ALA A 357 -11.87 23.95 12.54
C ALA A 357 -12.31 25.01 13.56
N GLY A 358 -11.91 24.88 14.82
CA GLY A 358 -12.20 25.85 15.88
C GLY A 358 -11.44 27.16 15.70
N LEU A 359 -10.24 27.09 15.14
CA LEU A 359 -9.39 28.24 14.84
C LEU A 359 -9.60 28.77 13.42
N GLY A 360 -10.22 27.97 12.53
CA GLY A 360 -10.29 28.28 11.10
C GLY A 360 -8.92 28.39 10.45
N ALA A 361 -7.98 27.52 10.87
CA ALA A 361 -6.57 27.61 10.53
C ALA A 361 -5.99 26.27 10.07
N LEU A 362 -5.04 26.33 9.15
CA LEU A 362 -4.09 25.25 8.91
C LEU A 362 -2.94 25.41 9.91
N VAL A 363 -2.74 24.43 10.76
CA VAL A 363 -1.73 24.45 11.83
C VAL A 363 -0.66 23.42 11.54
N VAL A 364 0.61 23.78 11.76
CA VAL A 364 1.77 22.88 11.67
C VAL A 364 2.56 22.98 12.96
N THR A 365 2.98 21.86 13.52
CA THR A 365 3.85 21.77 14.70
C THR A 365 4.96 20.77 14.46
N ASP A 366 6.10 20.97 15.12
CA ASP A 366 7.21 20.04 15.18
C ASP A 366 7.21 19.18 16.46
N GLY A 367 8.20 18.29 16.60
CA GLY A 367 8.39 17.45 17.77
C GLY A 367 8.74 18.22 19.05
N THR A 368 9.17 19.47 18.97
CA THR A 368 9.47 20.35 20.12
C THR A 368 8.25 21.09 20.63
N GLY A 369 7.16 21.11 19.85
CA GLY A 369 5.93 21.83 20.14
C GLY A 369 5.88 23.23 19.54
N ALA A 370 6.93 23.69 18.82
CA ALA A 370 6.84 24.92 18.04
C ALA A 370 5.78 24.80 16.94
N CYS A 371 5.05 25.87 16.67
CA CYS A 371 3.90 25.87 15.78
C CYS A 371 3.97 27.02 14.78
N CYS A 372 3.43 26.81 13.59
CA CYS A 372 3.06 27.87 12.66
C CYS A 372 1.67 27.61 12.08
N ALA A 373 1.01 28.65 11.60
CA ALA A 373 -0.32 28.54 11.04
C ALA A 373 -0.56 29.49 9.86
N LEU A 374 -1.39 29.00 8.93
CA LEU A 374 -2.08 29.81 7.94
C LEU A 374 -3.52 30.02 8.44
N ALA A 375 -3.93 31.25 8.62
CA ALA A 375 -5.23 31.60 9.21
C ALA A 375 -5.85 32.83 8.52
N SER A 376 -7.11 33.10 8.82
CA SER A 376 -7.79 34.29 8.35
C SER A 376 -8.82 34.77 9.38
N SER A 377 -9.04 36.10 9.47
CA SER A 377 -10.16 36.65 10.23
C SER A 377 -11.53 36.36 9.60
N ARG A 378 -11.55 35.91 8.33
CA ARG A 378 -12.75 35.40 7.67
C ARG A 378 -12.79 33.89 7.79
N PRO A 379 -13.82 33.26 8.38
CA PRO A 379 -13.86 31.79 8.49
C PRO A 379 -13.75 31.13 7.12
N PRO A 380 -12.86 30.14 6.96
CA PRO A 380 -12.79 29.38 5.73
C PRO A 380 -13.99 28.44 5.58
N GLU A 381 -14.40 28.17 4.36
CA GLU A 381 -15.41 27.13 4.04
C GLU A 381 -14.80 25.73 4.15
N GLY A 382 -13.53 25.60 3.92
CA GLY A 382 -12.80 24.34 3.93
C GLY A 382 -11.31 24.53 3.74
N GLY A 383 -10.60 23.43 3.68
CA GLY A 383 -9.16 23.39 3.42
C GLY A 383 -8.63 21.97 3.33
N TRP A 384 -7.33 21.88 3.26
CA TRP A 384 -6.61 20.63 3.23
C TRP A 384 -5.18 20.83 3.75
N CYS A 385 -4.60 19.83 4.38
CA CYS A 385 -3.19 19.81 4.72
C CYS A 385 -2.59 18.41 4.59
N GLY A 386 -1.32 18.37 4.29
CA GLY A 386 -0.58 17.13 4.15
C GLY A 386 0.79 17.36 3.51
N LEU A 387 1.40 16.28 3.06
CA LEU A 387 2.63 16.35 2.30
C LEU A 387 2.31 16.18 0.83
N TRP A 388 2.72 17.16 0.04
CA TRP A 388 2.51 17.16 -1.38
C TRP A 388 3.85 17.07 -2.13
N GLY A 389 4.07 16.05 -2.95
CA GLY A 389 5.28 15.87 -3.74
C GLY A 389 5.35 16.72 -5.02
N GLY A 390 4.28 17.43 -5.34
CA GLY A 390 4.15 18.25 -6.55
C GLY A 390 4.44 19.73 -6.34
N THR A 391 4.14 20.54 -7.34
CA THR A 391 4.17 22.00 -7.27
C THR A 391 2.85 22.53 -6.70
N LEU A 392 2.87 23.72 -6.10
CA LEU A 392 1.63 24.39 -5.67
C LEU A 392 0.62 24.60 -6.82
N THR A 393 1.10 24.79 -8.05
CA THR A 393 0.25 24.87 -9.24
C THR A 393 -0.58 23.59 -9.40
N ARG A 394 0.03 22.43 -9.21
CA ARG A 394 -0.67 21.14 -9.29
C ARG A 394 -1.64 20.95 -8.14
N LEU A 395 -1.25 21.29 -6.91
CA LEU A 395 -2.15 21.30 -5.77
C LEU A 395 -3.38 22.17 -6.03
N ALA A 396 -3.20 23.35 -6.66
CA ALA A 396 -4.28 24.22 -7.06
C ALA A 396 -5.18 23.60 -8.16
N GLN A 397 -4.62 22.88 -9.12
CA GLN A 397 -5.39 22.15 -10.15
C GLN A 397 -6.24 21.04 -9.52
N ASP A 398 -5.71 20.37 -8.50
CA ASP A 398 -6.37 19.29 -7.80
C ASP A 398 -7.34 19.75 -6.70
N GLU A 399 -7.48 21.06 -6.47
CA GLU A 399 -8.37 21.63 -5.45
C GLU A 399 -9.81 21.15 -5.56
N GLY A 400 -10.30 20.97 -6.79
CA GLY A 400 -11.65 20.45 -7.02
C GLY A 400 -11.89 19.07 -6.42
N LEU A 401 -10.84 18.25 -6.31
CA LEU A 401 -10.81 16.96 -5.66
C LEU A 401 -10.76 17.08 -4.15
N LEU A 402 -9.97 18.02 -3.70
CA LEU A 402 -9.61 18.18 -2.30
C LEU A 402 -10.66 19.01 -1.55
N ARG A 403 -11.46 19.83 -2.28
CA ARG A 403 -12.40 20.81 -1.72
C ARG A 403 -13.47 20.22 -0.82
N ASN A 404 -14.00 19.06 -1.15
CA ASN A 404 -15.07 18.44 -0.38
C ASN A 404 -14.54 17.52 0.71
N GLN A 405 -13.25 17.54 0.96
CA GLN A 405 -12.58 16.57 1.81
C GLN A 405 -11.38 17.23 2.47
N TRP A 406 -11.38 17.24 3.78
CA TRP A 406 -10.22 17.52 4.57
C TRP A 406 -9.29 16.30 4.44
N ARG A 407 -8.17 16.43 3.75
CA ARG A 407 -7.27 15.31 3.46
C ARG A 407 -5.89 15.58 3.98
N GLN A 408 -5.24 14.51 4.39
CA GLN A 408 -3.80 14.47 4.56
C GLN A 408 -3.19 13.62 3.44
N ALA A 409 -2.17 14.13 2.78
CA ALA A 409 -1.41 13.38 1.80
C ALA A 409 0.01 13.17 2.33
N PRO A 410 0.51 11.94 2.35
CA PRO A 410 1.88 11.65 2.72
C PRO A 410 2.86 11.94 1.61
N ARG A 411 4.09 12.26 1.95
CA ARG A 411 5.22 12.36 1.03
C ARG A 411 6.18 11.20 1.20
N GLY A 412 6.66 10.67 0.07
CA GLY A 412 7.94 9.99 0.01
C GLY A 412 9.04 10.98 -0.42
N ARG A 413 10.24 10.93 0.18
CA ARG A 413 11.40 11.69 -0.27
C ARG A 413 11.74 11.30 -1.72
N GLY A 414 11.78 12.29 -2.63
CA GLY A 414 12.26 12.10 -4.00
C GLY A 414 11.29 11.40 -4.95
N SER A 415 10.13 10.98 -4.51
CA SER A 415 9.16 10.35 -5.38
C SER A 415 8.08 11.33 -5.84
N ARG A 416 7.63 11.12 -7.03
CA ARG A 416 6.43 11.66 -7.63
C ARG A 416 5.25 11.47 -6.69
N VAL A 417 4.35 12.40 -6.73
CA VAL A 417 3.17 12.54 -5.88
C VAL A 417 2.52 11.21 -5.53
N ASN A 418 2.70 10.80 -4.29
CA ASN A 418 1.91 9.73 -3.69
C ASN A 418 0.81 10.40 -2.88
N LEU A 419 -0.35 10.58 -3.49
CA LEU A 419 -1.52 11.01 -2.77
C LEU A 419 -2.03 9.87 -1.92
N ASP A 420 -2.00 10.05 -0.61
CA ASP A 420 -2.74 9.17 0.27
C ASP A 420 -4.22 9.58 0.23
N TYR A 421 -4.96 8.92 -0.63
CA TYR A 421 -6.39 9.15 -0.75
C TYR A 421 -7.10 8.49 0.42
N GLN A 422 -7.24 9.22 1.51
CA GLN A 422 -8.26 8.86 2.48
C GLN A 422 -9.61 9.28 1.91
N TRP A 423 -10.28 8.31 1.35
CA TRP A 423 -11.49 8.50 0.61
C TRP A 423 -12.68 8.64 1.53
N CYS A 424 -13.15 9.84 1.68
CA CYS A 424 -14.40 10.12 2.32
C CYS A 424 -15.11 11.24 1.60
N ALA A 425 -15.76 10.94 0.52
CA ALA A 425 -16.76 11.84 0.01
C ALA A 425 -18.13 11.39 0.48
N VAL A 426 -18.67 12.09 1.43
CA VAL A 426 -20.10 12.16 1.56
C VAL A 426 -20.51 13.41 0.81
N THR A 427 -20.99 13.27 -0.40
CA THR A 427 -21.83 14.31 -0.96
C THR A 427 -23.08 14.34 -0.10
N ARG A 428 -23.35 15.46 0.55
CA ARG A 428 -24.60 15.69 1.31
C ARG A 428 -25.86 15.49 0.45
N GLU A 429 -25.69 15.26 -0.84
CA GLU A 429 -26.75 15.33 -1.84
C GLU A 429 -27.30 13.95 -2.27
N ASP A 430 -26.63 12.84 -1.93
CA ASP A 430 -27.22 11.51 -2.18
C ASP A 430 -27.40 10.73 -0.88
N PRO A 431 -28.61 10.71 -0.30
CA PRO A 431 -28.88 9.96 0.91
C PRO A 431 -28.72 8.43 0.76
N ARG A 432 -28.49 7.93 -0.47
CA ARG A 432 -28.30 6.51 -0.74
C ARG A 432 -26.88 6.03 -0.43
N HIS A 433 -25.89 6.92 -0.36
CA HIS A 433 -24.47 6.59 -0.16
C HIS A 433 -23.91 7.21 1.12
N ARG A 434 -24.28 6.65 2.27
CA ARG A 434 -23.74 7.07 3.56
C ARG A 434 -22.44 6.30 3.87
N ALA A 435 -21.30 6.94 3.69
CA ALA A 435 -20.04 6.43 4.21
C ALA A 435 -20.10 6.32 5.74
N GLY A 436 -19.45 5.33 6.31
CA GLY A 436 -19.39 5.14 7.75
C GLY A 436 -19.05 3.72 8.17
N CYS A 437 -19.04 3.52 9.48
CA CYS A 437 -18.80 2.24 10.12
C CYS A 437 -20.01 1.81 10.95
N THR A 438 -20.25 0.51 11.04
CA THR A 438 -21.23 -0.09 11.94
C THR A 438 -20.54 -1.13 12.81
N ALA A 439 -20.56 -0.94 14.13
CA ALA A 439 -20.19 -1.95 15.11
C ALA A 439 -21.45 -2.61 15.67
N ALA A 440 -21.44 -3.93 15.81
CA ALA A 440 -22.55 -4.66 16.36
C ALA A 440 -22.10 -5.85 17.22
N VAL A 441 -22.93 -6.19 18.22
CA VAL A 441 -22.88 -7.45 18.95
C VAL A 441 -24.08 -8.30 18.56
N LEU A 442 -23.82 -9.54 18.11
CA LEU A 442 -24.88 -10.47 17.66
C LEU A 442 -25.46 -11.22 18.85
N GLY A 443 -26.79 -11.25 18.93
CA GLY A 443 -27.52 -11.86 20.05
C GLY A 443 -27.63 -10.96 21.28
N GLY A 444 -27.05 -9.74 21.26
CA GLY A 444 -27.13 -8.74 22.31
C GLY A 444 -27.93 -7.50 21.88
N ARG A 445 -28.05 -6.52 22.82
CA ARG A 445 -28.72 -5.25 22.57
C ARG A 445 -27.70 -4.18 22.17
N GLY A 446 -27.12 -4.28 20.99
CA GLY A 446 -26.19 -3.24 20.56
C GLY A 446 -25.88 -3.27 19.09
N VAL A 447 -26.39 -2.32 18.35
CA VAL A 447 -25.96 -1.95 17.00
C VAL A 447 -25.73 -0.46 17.01
N VAL A 448 -24.53 -0.05 16.69
CA VAL A 448 -24.17 1.36 16.58
C VAL A 448 -23.62 1.61 15.18
N THR A 449 -24.24 2.54 14.48
CA THR A 449 -23.79 3.03 13.19
C THR A 449 -23.22 4.43 13.40
N ILE A 450 -21.98 4.61 13.00
CA ILE A 450 -21.30 5.90 13.05
C ILE A 450 -21.25 6.40 11.60
N PRO A 451 -22.07 7.41 11.25
CA PRO A 451 -21.93 8.06 9.95
C PRO A 451 -20.61 8.81 9.91
N TYR A 452 -19.95 8.77 8.78
CA TYR A 452 -18.82 9.63 8.53
C TYR A 452 -19.29 11.08 8.49
N GLN A 453 -18.73 11.93 9.35
CA GLN A 453 -18.92 13.37 9.28
C GLN A 453 -17.64 14.01 8.77
N PRO A 454 -17.65 14.68 7.63
CA PRO A 454 -16.48 15.34 7.07
C PRO A 454 -15.96 16.50 7.94
N PHE A 455 -16.77 16.97 8.89
CA PHE A 455 -16.41 17.98 9.89
C PHE A 455 -17.05 17.63 11.23
N PRO A 456 -16.30 17.65 12.34
CA PRO A 456 -16.95 17.75 13.64
C PRO A 456 -17.66 19.10 13.67
N SER A 457 -18.96 19.09 13.88
CA SER A 457 -19.64 20.31 14.33
C SER A 457 -18.96 20.76 15.62
N SER A 458 -18.47 21.98 15.65
CA SER A 458 -17.80 22.58 16.80
C SER A 458 -18.41 22.13 18.12
N ALA A 459 -17.57 21.62 19.03
CA ALA A 459 -17.79 21.47 20.48
C ALA A 459 -18.25 20.12 21.05
N ALA A 460 -18.37 19.02 20.32
CA ALA A 460 -18.49 17.72 20.99
C ALA A 460 -17.17 16.94 20.84
N PRO A 461 -16.59 16.38 21.91
CA PRO A 461 -15.50 15.43 21.77
C PRO A 461 -15.98 14.28 20.89
N PRO A 462 -15.09 13.62 20.10
CA PRO A 462 -15.45 12.50 19.28
C PRO A 462 -16.20 11.49 20.15
N GLU A 463 -17.46 11.20 19.83
CA GLU A 463 -18.23 10.21 20.57
C GLU A 463 -17.58 8.85 20.35
N VAL A 464 -16.85 8.38 21.35
CA VAL A 464 -16.38 7.01 21.40
C VAL A 464 -17.59 6.13 21.53
N VAL A 465 -17.94 5.44 20.49
CA VAL A 465 -19.11 4.57 20.45
C VAL A 465 -18.73 3.15 20.81
N GLY A 466 -19.54 2.51 21.66
CA GLY A 466 -19.27 1.17 22.11
C GLY A 466 -20.51 0.27 22.06
N VAL A 467 -20.28 -1.01 21.79
CA VAL A 467 -21.28 -2.06 21.92
C VAL A 467 -20.82 -3.08 22.95
N THR A 468 -21.73 -3.54 23.81
CA THR A 468 -21.39 -4.50 24.88
C THR A 468 -22.29 -5.73 24.78
N GLY A 469 -21.65 -6.92 24.81
CA GLY A 469 -22.32 -8.20 24.98
C GLY A 469 -22.08 -8.76 26.38
N GLU A 470 -23.11 -9.34 27.00
CA GLU A 470 -23.05 -9.90 28.34
C GLU A 470 -23.53 -11.34 28.36
N VAL A 471 -22.90 -12.17 29.18
CA VAL A 471 -23.30 -13.56 29.39
C VAL A 471 -23.05 -13.99 30.84
N ASP A 472 -23.92 -14.85 31.35
CA ASP A 472 -23.70 -15.52 32.64
C ASP A 472 -22.99 -16.86 32.42
N LEU A 473 -21.97 -17.14 33.22
CA LEU A 473 -21.14 -18.34 33.17
C LEU A 473 -21.16 -19.06 34.54
N GLY A 474 -21.80 -20.22 34.60
CA GLY A 474 -21.62 -21.13 35.71
C GLY A 474 -20.22 -21.77 35.76
N PRO A 475 -19.85 -22.47 36.83
CA PRO A 475 -18.60 -23.20 36.91
C PRO A 475 -18.36 -24.11 35.70
N GLY A 476 -17.19 -24.09 35.11
CA GLY A 476 -16.79 -24.88 33.95
C GLY A 476 -17.50 -24.53 32.62
N GLN A 477 -18.41 -23.56 32.63
CA GLN A 477 -19.17 -23.22 31.43
C GLN A 477 -18.33 -22.40 30.44
N VAL A 478 -18.62 -22.63 29.15
CA VAL A 478 -18.13 -21.81 28.04
C VAL A 478 -19.32 -21.12 27.37
N ARG A 479 -19.19 -19.83 27.05
CA ARG A 479 -20.16 -19.05 26.29
C ARG A 479 -19.47 -18.27 25.20
N GLU A 480 -20.22 -17.95 24.16
CA GLU A 480 -19.74 -17.23 22.99
C GLU A 480 -20.40 -15.85 22.86
N LEU A 481 -19.60 -14.85 22.55
CA LEU A 481 -20.05 -13.53 22.11
C LEU A 481 -19.45 -13.24 20.75
N ARG A 482 -20.24 -12.65 19.86
CA ARG A 482 -19.88 -12.34 18.48
C ARG A 482 -19.97 -10.84 18.23
N PHE A 483 -18.87 -10.25 17.77
CA PHE A 483 -18.81 -8.85 17.40
C PHE A 483 -18.45 -8.74 15.92
N LEU A 484 -18.97 -7.71 15.27
CA LEU A 484 -18.56 -7.36 13.93
C LEU A 484 -18.31 -5.86 13.84
N LEU A 485 -17.36 -5.51 12.98
CA LEU A 485 -17.12 -4.19 12.46
C LEU A 485 -17.33 -4.23 10.95
N ALA A 486 -18.22 -3.41 10.43
CA ALA A 486 -18.47 -3.27 9.00
C ALA A 486 -18.24 -1.82 8.59
N TRP A 487 -17.79 -1.60 7.38
CA TRP A 487 -17.56 -0.26 6.85
C TRP A 487 -18.11 -0.12 5.43
N PHE A 488 -18.25 1.13 5.00
CA PHE A 488 -18.76 1.46 3.68
C PHE A 488 -18.25 2.83 3.27
N TYR A 489 -17.44 2.90 2.22
CA TYR A 489 -16.84 4.11 1.66
C TYR A 489 -16.98 4.08 0.14
N PRO A 490 -18.16 4.49 -0.40
CA PRO A 490 -18.48 4.25 -1.81
C PRO A 490 -17.80 5.20 -2.77
N ASP A 491 -17.41 6.39 -2.31
CA ASP A 491 -17.01 7.51 -3.18
C ASP A 491 -15.48 7.65 -3.27
N ALA A 492 -14.83 6.58 -3.76
CA ALA A 492 -13.40 6.62 -4.05
C ALA A 492 -13.13 7.40 -5.35
N ARG A 493 -12.03 8.16 -5.36
CA ARG A 493 -11.56 8.93 -6.51
C ARG A 493 -10.08 8.71 -6.74
N ASP A 494 -9.63 8.75 -7.98
CA ASP A 494 -8.21 8.72 -8.30
C ASP A 494 -7.54 10.08 -8.05
N GLY A 495 -6.24 10.16 -8.26
CA GLY A 495 -5.48 11.39 -8.07
C GLY A 495 -5.81 12.51 -9.02
N ALA A 496 -6.41 12.20 -10.15
CA ALA A 496 -6.93 13.19 -11.08
C ALA A 496 -8.36 13.65 -10.68
N GLY A 497 -8.97 13.02 -9.63
CA GLY A 497 -10.30 13.30 -9.12
C GLY A 497 -11.44 12.64 -9.81
N SER A 498 -11.13 11.79 -10.72
CA SER A 498 -12.15 11.01 -11.37
C SER A 498 -12.76 10.04 -10.37
N PHE A 499 -14.07 9.92 -10.39
CA PHE A 499 -14.75 8.91 -9.57
C PHE A 499 -14.32 7.51 -10.03
N VAL A 500 -13.85 6.71 -9.10
CA VAL A 500 -13.49 5.32 -9.32
C VAL A 500 -14.36 4.37 -8.47
N GLY A 501 -14.78 4.81 -7.30
CA GLY A 501 -15.63 4.08 -6.39
C GLY A 501 -15.09 2.72 -5.98
N HIS A 502 -15.90 1.98 -5.23
CA HIS A 502 -15.59 0.60 -4.85
C HIS A 502 -16.65 -0.36 -5.37
N GLN A 503 -16.24 -1.53 -5.82
CA GLN A 503 -17.16 -2.55 -6.35
C GLN A 503 -18.21 -2.99 -5.33
N TYR A 504 -17.89 -3.07 -4.06
CA TYR A 504 -18.85 -3.46 -3.03
C TYR A 504 -20.02 -2.46 -2.87
N ALA A 505 -19.84 -1.21 -3.31
CA ALA A 505 -20.91 -0.22 -3.33
C ALA A 505 -22.01 -0.52 -4.36
N ARG A 506 -21.79 -1.48 -5.27
CA ARG A 506 -22.84 -2.02 -6.14
C ARG A 506 -23.75 -3.03 -5.45
N TRP A 507 -23.34 -3.53 -4.30
CA TRP A 507 -24.05 -4.60 -3.57
C TRP A 507 -24.64 -4.13 -2.24
N PHE A 508 -24.09 -3.06 -1.70
CA PHE A 508 -24.49 -2.50 -0.41
C PHE A 508 -24.79 -1.01 -0.57
N ASP A 509 -25.69 -0.51 0.27
CA ASP A 509 -26.11 0.90 0.32
C ASP A 509 -25.66 1.61 1.61
N GLY A 510 -24.80 0.98 2.42
CA GLY A 510 -24.28 1.53 3.65
C GLY A 510 -23.64 0.49 4.56
N SER A 511 -22.90 0.95 5.57
CA SER A 511 -22.22 0.06 6.53
C SER A 511 -23.20 -0.83 7.32
N LEU A 512 -24.40 -0.35 7.58
CA LEU A 512 -25.46 -1.16 8.23
C LEU A 512 -25.94 -2.32 7.33
N ALA A 513 -26.02 -2.10 6.01
CA ALA A 513 -26.35 -3.18 5.07
C ALA A 513 -25.26 -4.24 5.04
N VAL A 514 -23.98 -3.83 5.01
CA VAL A 514 -22.83 -4.74 5.16
C VAL A 514 -22.92 -5.51 6.48
N ALA A 515 -23.17 -4.82 7.59
CA ALA A 515 -23.29 -5.46 8.91
C ALA A 515 -24.40 -6.51 8.96
N ARG A 516 -25.56 -6.18 8.39
CA ARG A 516 -26.70 -7.12 8.28
C ARG A 516 -26.36 -8.34 7.44
N PHE A 517 -25.67 -8.13 6.32
CA PHE A 517 -25.21 -9.23 5.46
C PHE A 517 -24.21 -10.12 6.21
N ALA A 518 -23.20 -9.53 6.84
CA ALA A 518 -22.20 -10.28 7.58
C ALA A 518 -22.80 -11.04 8.78
N ALA A 519 -23.73 -10.42 9.51
CA ALA A 519 -24.44 -11.05 10.62
C ALA A 519 -25.29 -12.26 10.19
N ARG A 520 -26.06 -12.12 9.11
CA ARG A 520 -26.89 -13.23 8.57
C ARG A 520 -26.06 -14.38 8.02
N ASN A 521 -24.90 -14.10 7.49
CA ASN A 521 -24.01 -15.07 6.86
C ASN A 521 -22.81 -15.44 7.74
N TRP A 522 -22.84 -15.11 9.03
CA TRP A 522 -21.72 -15.27 9.96
C TRP A 522 -21.05 -16.65 9.87
N ASP A 523 -21.84 -17.70 10.09
CA ASP A 523 -21.31 -19.07 10.11
C ASP A 523 -20.86 -19.53 8.72
N LEU A 524 -21.51 -19.05 7.65
CA LEU A 524 -21.10 -19.32 6.27
C LEU A 524 -19.73 -18.69 5.97
N LEU A 525 -19.57 -17.42 6.33
CA LEU A 525 -18.32 -16.66 6.06
C LEU A 525 -17.14 -17.27 6.82
N LEU A 526 -17.29 -17.55 8.12
CA LEU A 526 -16.25 -18.21 8.90
C LEU A 526 -15.89 -19.59 8.35
N ARG A 527 -16.90 -20.42 8.06
CA ARG A 527 -16.70 -21.76 7.54
C ARG A 527 -15.99 -21.73 6.18
N ARG A 528 -16.50 -20.96 5.21
CA ARG A 528 -15.92 -20.88 3.87
C ARG A 528 -14.49 -20.31 3.90
N THR A 529 -14.22 -19.38 4.80
CA THR A 529 -12.86 -18.83 5.01
C THR A 529 -11.93 -19.88 5.65
N GLY A 530 -12.42 -20.74 6.55
CA GLY A 530 -11.61 -21.81 7.15
C GLY A 530 -11.40 -23.02 6.24
N GLU A 531 -12.38 -23.39 5.41
CA GLU A 531 -12.35 -24.59 4.56
C GLU A 531 -11.18 -24.63 3.56
N TRP A 532 -10.81 -23.49 2.96
CA TRP A 532 -9.67 -23.49 2.06
C TRP A 532 -8.33 -23.62 2.80
N GLN A 533 -8.23 -23.08 4.01
CA GLN A 533 -7.04 -23.26 4.86
C GLN A 533 -6.87 -24.73 5.25
N GLU A 534 -7.97 -25.42 5.60
CA GLU A 534 -7.93 -26.85 5.93
C GLU A 534 -7.38 -27.69 4.78
N ARG A 535 -7.65 -27.32 3.52
CA ARG A 535 -7.10 -28.04 2.36
C ARG A 535 -5.59 -27.87 2.23
N ILE A 536 -5.06 -26.70 2.61
CA ILE A 536 -3.62 -26.46 2.59
C ILE A 536 -2.95 -27.15 3.79
N TYR A 537 -3.48 -26.97 4.99
CA TYR A 537 -2.92 -27.56 6.19
C TYR A 537 -3.04 -29.08 6.25
N GLY A 538 -4.03 -29.63 5.57
CA GLY A 538 -4.26 -31.08 5.46
C GLY A 538 -3.51 -31.77 4.30
N GLU A 539 -2.75 -31.02 3.46
CA GLU A 539 -1.99 -31.63 2.37
C GLU A 539 -0.68 -32.27 2.92
N PRO A 540 -0.56 -33.59 2.95
CA PRO A 540 0.51 -34.26 3.66
C PRO A 540 1.89 -34.09 3.01
N ARG A 541 1.95 -33.66 1.76
CA ARG A 541 3.21 -33.41 1.03
C ARG A 541 3.81 -32.03 1.33
N LEU A 542 3.05 -31.13 1.96
CA LEU A 542 3.57 -29.82 2.33
C LEU A 542 4.30 -29.87 3.67
N PRO A 543 5.56 -29.43 3.75
CA PRO A 543 6.17 -29.19 5.04
C PRO A 543 5.48 -28.03 5.77
N ALA A 544 5.50 -28.04 7.10
CA ALA A 544 4.79 -27.09 7.95
C ALA A 544 5.12 -25.62 7.61
N TRP A 545 6.41 -25.34 7.34
CA TRP A 545 6.84 -23.99 6.98
C TRP A 545 6.20 -23.49 5.67
N LEU A 546 6.02 -24.39 4.70
CA LEU A 546 5.43 -24.01 3.42
C LEU A 546 3.92 -23.83 3.54
N ALA A 547 3.24 -24.71 4.28
CA ALA A 547 1.80 -24.56 4.53
C ALA A 547 1.47 -23.24 5.21
N ASP A 548 2.24 -22.85 6.23
CA ASP A 548 2.14 -21.55 6.91
C ASP A 548 2.43 -20.38 5.95
N GLN A 549 3.53 -20.48 5.19
CA GLN A 549 3.93 -19.43 4.24
C GLN A 549 2.89 -19.22 3.13
N LEU A 550 2.33 -20.29 2.56
CA LEU A 550 1.29 -20.21 1.53
C LEU A 550 0.05 -19.47 2.04
N VAL A 551 -0.45 -19.84 3.22
CA VAL A 551 -1.64 -19.18 3.81
C VAL A 551 -1.36 -17.71 4.10
N ASN A 552 -0.25 -17.42 4.76
CA ASN A 552 0.05 -16.05 5.19
C ASN A 552 0.48 -15.12 4.04
N SER A 553 1.05 -15.65 2.96
CA SER A 553 1.46 -14.83 1.79
C SER A 553 0.29 -14.24 0.98
N LEU A 554 -0.96 -14.61 1.25
CA LEU A 554 -2.13 -14.08 0.54
C LEU A 554 -2.60 -12.71 1.04
N TYR A 555 -2.04 -12.18 2.12
CA TYR A 555 -2.46 -10.89 2.71
C TYR A 555 -2.42 -9.70 1.72
N PRO A 556 -1.51 -9.65 0.70
CA PRO A 556 -1.51 -8.55 -0.25
C PRO A 556 -2.80 -8.49 -1.10
N LEU A 557 -3.49 -9.62 -1.30
CA LEU A 557 -4.78 -9.62 -1.99
C LEU A 557 -5.87 -8.84 -1.24
N ALA A 558 -5.79 -8.78 0.10
CA ALA A 558 -6.68 -7.92 0.87
C ALA A 558 -6.14 -6.48 1.00
N ARG A 559 -4.80 -6.32 1.03
CA ARG A 559 -4.21 -5.01 1.33
C ARG A 559 -3.90 -4.15 0.10
N ASN A 560 -3.37 -4.76 -0.96
CA ASN A 560 -2.81 -4.03 -2.11
C ASN A 560 -3.75 -4.00 -3.31
N THR A 561 -5.01 -4.41 -3.16
CA THR A 561 -5.96 -4.47 -4.27
C THR A 561 -6.98 -3.35 -4.23
N CYS A 562 -7.37 -2.90 -5.40
CA CYS A 562 -8.49 -2.00 -5.61
C CYS A 562 -9.46 -2.65 -6.59
N TRP A 563 -10.72 -2.75 -6.20
CA TRP A 563 -11.79 -3.21 -7.08
C TRP A 563 -12.78 -2.07 -7.26
N LEU A 564 -12.72 -1.47 -8.45
CA LEU A 564 -13.40 -0.23 -8.76
C LEU A 564 -14.89 -0.44 -9.01
N TYR A 565 -15.66 0.64 -8.89
CA TYR A 565 -17.12 0.61 -9.12
C TYR A 565 -17.50 0.17 -10.53
N ASP A 566 -16.70 0.49 -11.53
CA ASP A 566 -16.89 0.07 -12.93
C ASP A 566 -16.52 -1.39 -13.20
N GLY A 567 -15.99 -2.09 -12.20
CA GLY A 567 -15.59 -3.50 -12.28
C GLY A 567 -14.11 -3.70 -12.53
N ARG A 568 -13.32 -2.67 -12.86
CA ARG A 568 -11.86 -2.81 -13.00
C ARG A 568 -11.24 -3.25 -11.69
N PHE A 569 -10.33 -4.20 -11.80
CA PHE A 569 -9.55 -4.70 -10.68
C PHE A 569 -8.08 -4.40 -10.89
N THR A 570 -7.43 -3.88 -9.88
CA THR A 570 -6.01 -3.53 -9.91
C THR A 570 -5.31 -3.94 -8.62
N GLN A 571 -4.02 -4.18 -8.73
CA GLN A 571 -3.15 -4.48 -7.59
C GLN A 571 -1.96 -3.52 -7.62
N SER A 572 -1.71 -2.82 -6.52
CA SER A 572 -0.53 -1.98 -6.37
C SER A 572 0.65 -2.80 -5.91
N GLU A 573 1.84 -2.46 -6.38
CA GLU A 573 3.09 -3.12 -6.03
C GLU A 573 3.29 -3.19 -4.52
N SER A 574 3.13 -2.03 -3.87
CA SER A 574 3.02 -1.87 -2.43
C SER A 574 2.32 -0.54 -2.14
N PHE A 575 1.27 -0.53 -1.34
CA PHE A 575 0.61 0.73 -1.00
C PHE A 575 1.49 1.66 -0.14
N ILE A 576 2.47 1.11 0.59
CA ILE A 576 3.33 1.90 1.48
C ILE A 576 4.65 2.25 0.79
N GLY A 577 5.34 1.26 0.25
CA GLY A 577 6.69 1.42 -0.28
C GLY A 577 6.73 1.94 -1.71
N CYS A 578 5.86 1.42 -2.57
CA CYS A 578 5.83 1.74 -4.00
C CYS A 578 4.38 1.61 -4.53
N PRO A 579 3.57 2.69 -4.50
CA PRO A 579 2.16 2.63 -4.88
C PRO A 579 1.94 2.66 -6.39
N ILE A 580 2.81 2.03 -7.16
CA ILE A 580 2.65 1.85 -8.60
C ILE A 580 1.53 0.84 -8.84
N THR A 581 0.59 1.20 -9.70
CA THR A 581 -0.58 0.38 -10.03
C THR A 581 -0.27 -0.53 -11.21
N GLU A 582 -0.36 -1.83 -10.96
CA GLU A 582 -0.14 -2.90 -11.96
C GLU A 582 1.24 -2.83 -12.62
N THR A 583 2.29 -2.71 -11.82
CA THR A 583 3.66 -2.90 -12.29
C THR A 583 3.81 -4.29 -12.87
N ILE A 584 4.03 -4.39 -14.19
CA ILE A 584 4.00 -5.68 -14.90
C ILE A 584 5.05 -6.65 -14.37
N VAL A 585 6.26 -6.19 -14.10
CA VAL A 585 7.34 -7.01 -13.57
C VAL A 585 7.03 -7.59 -12.17
N CYS A 586 6.35 -6.83 -11.31
CA CYS A 586 5.89 -7.35 -10.02
C CYS A 586 4.68 -8.29 -10.17
N ARG A 587 3.80 -8.00 -11.14
CA ARG A 587 2.67 -8.87 -11.47
C ARG A 587 3.11 -10.21 -12.00
N PHE A 588 4.16 -10.26 -12.81
CA PHE A 588 4.75 -11.45 -13.37
C PHE A 588 5.08 -12.49 -12.27
N TYR A 589 5.56 -12.03 -11.12
CA TYR A 589 5.80 -12.87 -9.94
C TYR A 589 4.54 -13.06 -9.09
N GLY A 590 3.84 -11.98 -8.77
CA GLY A 590 2.85 -11.95 -7.69
C GLY A 590 1.42 -12.31 -8.06
N SER A 591 1.07 -12.37 -9.35
CA SER A 591 -0.32 -12.68 -9.77
C SER A 591 -0.68 -14.17 -9.75
N ILE A 592 0.26 -15.04 -9.40
CA ILE A 592 0.06 -16.50 -9.38
C ILE A 592 -1.19 -16.92 -8.59
N PRO A 593 -1.40 -16.52 -7.31
CA PRO A 593 -2.60 -16.90 -6.59
C PRO A 593 -3.87 -16.21 -7.12
N LEU A 594 -3.76 -15.01 -7.73
CA LEU A 594 -4.90 -14.37 -8.37
C LEU A 594 -5.38 -15.21 -9.56
N ALA A 595 -4.47 -15.64 -10.44
CA ALA A 595 -4.77 -16.54 -11.56
C ALA A 595 -5.31 -17.91 -11.12
N MET A 596 -4.81 -18.43 -9.99
CA MET A 596 -5.28 -19.70 -9.42
C MET A 596 -6.71 -19.64 -8.86
N PHE A 597 -7.03 -18.57 -8.14
CA PHE A 597 -8.23 -18.52 -7.29
C PHE A 597 -9.27 -17.52 -7.76
N PHE A 598 -8.90 -16.51 -8.52
CA PHE A 598 -9.79 -15.45 -8.99
C PHE A 598 -9.61 -15.17 -10.49
N PRO A 599 -9.80 -16.18 -11.37
CA PRO A 599 -9.48 -16.06 -12.79
C PRO A 599 -10.21 -14.91 -13.48
N GLU A 600 -11.43 -14.56 -13.06
CA GLU A 600 -12.15 -13.43 -13.68
C GLU A 600 -11.56 -12.07 -13.29
N LEU A 601 -10.94 -11.94 -12.11
CA LEU A 601 -10.22 -10.74 -11.73
C LEU A 601 -8.88 -10.65 -12.48
N GLU A 602 -8.20 -11.79 -12.65
CA GLU A 602 -6.98 -11.86 -13.46
C GLU A 602 -7.26 -11.45 -14.91
N LYS A 603 -8.28 -12.04 -15.56
CA LYS A 603 -8.71 -11.63 -16.91
C LYS A 603 -9.03 -10.13 -16.97
N ASN A 604 -9.68 -9.62 -15.92
CA ASN A 604 -10.03 -8.19 -15.85
C ASN A 604 -8.80 -7.30 -15.92
N THR A 605 -7.75 -7.61 -15.16
CA THR A 605 -6.50 -6.86 -15.19
C THR A 605 -5.76 -7.06 -16.52
N MET A 606 -5.69 -8.29 -17.03
CA MET A 606 -5.06 -8.55 -18.34
C MET A 606 -5.75 -7.80 -19.46
N ARG A 607 -7.08 -7.63 -19.42
CA ARG A 607 -7.83 -6.78 -20.38
C ARG A 607 -7.45 -5.30 -20.28
N GLN A 608 -7.06 -4.83 -19.11
CA GLN A 608 -6.56 -3.45 -18.97
C GLN A 608 -5.19 -3.30 -19.65
N PHE A 609 -4.30 -4.29 -19.62
CA PHE A 609 -3.08 -4.30 -20.41
C PHE A 609 -3.39 -4.26 -21.90
N LEU A 610 -4.37 -5.06 -22.39
CA LEU A 610 -4.85 -5.01 -23.78
C LEU A 610 -5.34 -3.61 -24.17
N ARG A 611 -6.14 -2.99 -23.34
CA ARG A 611 -6.68 -1.64 -23.56
C ARG A 611 -5.58 -0.58 -23.68
N HIS A 612 -4.50 -0.74 -22.93
CA HIS A 612 -3.39 0.20 -22.87
C HIS A 612 -2.22 -0.19 -23.77
N GLN A 613 -2.33 -1.28 -24.54
CA GLN A 613 -1.31 -1.65 -25.52
C GLN A 613 -1.14 -0.54 -26.55
N ARG A 614 0.09 -0.15 -26.79
CA ARG A 614 0.43 0.90 -27.77
C ARG A 614 0.21 0.41 -29.21
N ALA A 615 0.07 1.36 -30.12
CA ALA A 615 -0.10 1.05 -31.55
C ALA A 615 1.10 0.32 -32.16
N ASP A 616 2.31 0.49 -31.62
CA ASP A 616 3.50 -0.26 -32.02
C ASP A 616 3.57 -1.66 -31.39
N GLY A 617 2.62 -2.02 -30.54
CA GLY A 617 2.53 -3.32 -29.87
C GLY A 617 3.14 -3.36 -28.46
N ALA A 618 3.80 -2.31 -28.00
CA ALA A 618 4.38 -2.27 -26.67
C ALA A 618 3.30 -2.39 -25.58
N ILE A 619 3.57 -3.18 -24.58
CA ILE A 619 2.77 -3.29 -23.36
C ILE A 619 3.23 -2.26 -22.35
N PRO A 620 2.33 -1.60 -21.59
CA PRO A 620 2.73 -0.64 -20.58
C PRO A 620 3.43 -1.33 -19.40
N PHE A 621 4.40 -0.64 -18.83
CA PHE A 621 5.04 -1.06 -17.57
C PHE A 621 4.05 -1.04 -16.40
N ALA A 622 3.19 -0.02 -16.33
CA ALA A 622 2.20 0.16 -15.29
C ALA A 622 1.04 1.05 -15.74
N PHE A 623 -0.06 1.07 -14.99
CA PHE A 623 -1.24 1.90 -15.28
C PHE A 623 -1.22 3.27 -14.61
N GLY A 624 -0.28 3.54 -13.73
CA GLY A 624 -0.13 4.79 -13.01
C GLY A 624 0.64 4.61 -11.71
N ASN A 625 0.85 5.70 -11.00
CA ASN A 625 1.62 5.74 -9.77
C ASN A 625 0.90 6.49 -8.63
N GLY A 626 -0.39 6.22 -8.45
CA GLY A 626 -1.23 6.84 -7.43
C GLY A 626 -1.95 8.11 -7.88
N GLU A 627 -1.60 8.69 -9.03
CA GLU A 627 -2.25 9.91 -9.53
C GLU A 627 -3.49 9.61 -10.37
N SER A 628 -3.39 8.59 -11.19
CA SER A 628 -4.49 8.06 -11.99
C SER A 628 -4.28 6.58 -12.21
N TRP A 629 -5.35 5.82 -12.22
CA TRP A 629 -5.30 4.40 -12.55
C TRP A 629 -5.50 4.14 -14.05
N ASP A 630 -5.46 5.19 -14.82
CA ASP A 630 -5.64 5.19 -16.27
C ASP A 630 -4.60 6.11 -16.94
N SER A 631 -3.39 6.16 -16.40
CA SER A 631 -2.23 6.89 -16.93
C SER A 631 -1.08 5.92 -17.18
N PRO A 632 -1.21 5.06 -18.21
CA PRO A 632 -0.20 4.06 -18.51
C PRO A 632 1.11 4.70 -18.98
N TYR A 633 2.23 4.06 -18.65
CA TYR A 633 3.54 4.46 -19.17
C TYR A 633 4.38 3.23 -19.51
N CYS A 634 5.24 3.36 -20.53
CA CYS A 634 5.97 2.27 -21.14
C CYS A 634 7.50 2.45 -21.12
N GLU A 635 8.02 3.54 -20.57
CA GLU A 635 9.42 3.90 -20.71
C GLU A 635 10.34 3.18 -19.73
N THR A 636 9.77 2.59 -18.68
CA THR A 636 10.51 1.86 -17.65
C THR A 636 10.56 0.38 -18.00
N GLN A 637 11.72 -0.24 -17.94
CA GLN A 637 11.96 -1.67 -18.17
C GLN A 637 11.32 -2.26 -19.45
N GLN A 638 11.11 -1.43 -20.47
CA GLN A 638 10.36 -1.74 -21.69
C GLN A 638 10.84 -2.99 -22.42
N ILE A 639 12.08 -3.40 -22.19
CA ILE A 639 12.66 -4.61 -22.78
C ILE A 639 11.98 -5.90 -22.30
N LEU A 640 11.33 -5.88 -21.13
CA LEU A 640 10.68 -7.02 -20.51
C LEU A 640 9.17 -7.07 -20.69
N ASP A 641 8.52 -5.91 -20.60
CA ASP A 641 7.06 -5.78 -20.40
C ASP A 641 6.24 -6.63 -21.38
N SER A 642 6.57 -6.56 -22.69
CA SER A 642 5.86 -7.29 -23.73
C SER A 642 6.04 -8.81 -23.63
N SER A 643 7.25 -9.27 -23.27
CA SER A 643 7.55 -10.69 -23.08
C SER A 643 6.86 -11.27 -21.84
N GLU A 644 6.83 -10.51 -20.76
CA GLU A 644 6.16 -10.91 -19.51
C GLU A 644 4.64 -10.98 -19.69
N PHE A 645 4.05 -10.01 -20.41
CA PHE A 645 2.64 -10.06 -20.77
C PHE A 645 2.29 -11.35 -21.53
N VAL A 646 3.07 -11.71 -22.56
CA VAL A 646 2.85 -12.92 -23.36
C VAL A 646 2.90 -14.18 -22.51
N LEU A 647 3.85 -14.24 -21.59
CA LEU A 647 4.01 -15.37 -20.68
C LEU A 647 2.83 -15.48 -19.69
N MET A 648 2.39 -14.36 -19.10
CA MET A 648 1.21 -14.35 -18.23
C MET A 648 -0.06 -14.73 -18.98
N ALA A 649 -0.26 -14.19 -20.17
CA ALA A 649 -1.40 -14.53 -21.01
C ALA A 649 -1.44 -16.02 -21.36
N TRP A 650 -0.28 -16.64 -21.66
CA TRP A 650 -0.19 -18.08 -21.89
C TRP A 650 -0.42 -18.89 -20.62
N ARG A 651 0.17 -18.49 -19.48
CA ARG A 651 -0.09 -19.12 -18.19
C ARG A 651 -1.58 -19.26 -17.93
N ASP A 652 -2.29 -18.16 -18.08
CA ASP A 652 -3.72 -18.05 -17.84
C ASP A 652 -4.51 -18.98 -18.78
N CYS A 653 -4.18 -18.95 -20.07
CA CYS A 653 -4.77 -19.84 -21.07
C CYS A 653 -4.54 -21.32 -20.73
N ALA A 654 -3.30 -21.69 -20.39
CA ALA A 654 -2.93 -23.07 -20.12
C ALA A 654 -3.56 -23.59 -18.81
N TRP A 655 -3.65 -22.76 -17.77
CA TRP A 655 -4.21 -23.16 -16.47
C TRP A 655 -5.72 -23.25 -16.50
N TRP A 656 -6.39 -22.34 -17.19
CA TRP A 656 -7.87 -22.34 -17.27
C TRP A 656 -8.41 -23.23 -18.39
N GLN A 657 -7.54 -23.62 -19.34
CA GLN A 657 -7.95 -24.36 -20.57
C GLN A 657 -9.05 -23.61 -21.33
N ASP A 658 -8.94 -22.27 -21.34
CA ASP A 658 -9.93 -21.37 -21.89
C ASP A 658 -9.52 -20.91 -23.31
N ARG A 659 -10.08 -21.61 -24.30
CA ARG A 659 -9.82 -21.29 -25.72
C ARG A 659 -10.41 -19.93 -26.12
N ALA A 660 -11.51 -19.51 -25.51
CA ALA A 660 -12.10 -18.19 -25.80
C ALA A 660 -11.18 -17.07 -25.31
N TRP A 661 -10.60 -17.24 -24.13
CA TRP A 661 -9.56 -16.34 -23.60
C TRP A 661 -8.33 -16.30 -24.52
N ALA A 662 -7.88 -17.46 -24.99
CA ALA A 662 -6.78 -17.52 -25.95
C ALA A 662 -7.07 -16.71 -27.22
N GLN A 663 -8.29 -16.86 -27.78
CA GLN A 663 -8.72 -16.10 -28.97
C GLN A 663 -8.77 -14.60 -28.70
N GLU A 664 -9.23 -14.17 -27.52
CA GLU A 664 -9.33 -12.77 -27.12
C GLU A 664 -7.95 -12.09 -27.06
N VAL A 665 -6.96 -12.72 -26.45
CA VAL A 665 -5.64 -12.11 -26.20
C VAL A 665 -4.66 -12.29 -27.37
N TYR A 666 -4.87 -13.25 -28.24
CA TYR A 666 -3.91 -13.64 -29.27
C TYR A 666 -3.48 -12.52 -30.21
N PRO A 667 -4.38 -11.63 -30.71
CA PRO A 667 -3.96 -10.49 -31.52
C PRO A 667 -2.93 -9.61 -30.80
N ALA A 668 -3.16 -9.33 -29.52
CA ALA A 668 -2.26 -8.52 -28.69
C ALA A 668 -0.93 -9.24 -28.40
N VAL A 669 -0.98 -10.56 -28.21
CA VAL A 669 0.23 -11.40 -28.07
C VAL A 669 1.11 -11.29 -29.31
N LYS A 670 0.53 -11.36 -30.52
CA LYS A 670 1.30 -11.20 -31.77
C LYS A 670 1.93 -9.81 -31.87
N GLN A 671 1.21 -8.76 -31.52
CA GLN A 671 1.71 -7.38 -31.54
C GLN A 671 2.83 -7.19 -30.49
N ALA A 672 2.65 -7.72 -29.28
CA ALA A 672 3.64 -7.64 -28.20
C ALA A 672 4.96 -8.34 -28.59
N LEU A 673 4.89 -9.53 -29.19
CA LEU A 673 6.07 -10.24 -29.69
C LEU A 673 6.71 -9.54 -30.89
N ALA A 674 5.91 -8.92 -31.78
CA ALA A 674 6.42 -8.12 -32.88
C ALA A 674 7.20 -6.90 -32.37
N PHE A 675 6.64 -6.18 -31.38
CA PHE A 675 7.34 -5.08 -30.71
C PHE A 675 8.64 -5.54 -30.04
N ALA A 676 8.57 -6.59 -29.22
CA ALA A 676 9.76 -7.10 -28.49
C ALA A 676 10.87 -7.49 -29.47
N ARG A 677 10.52 -8.03 -30.65
CA ARG A 677 11.49 -8.38 -31.70
C ARG A 677 12.23 -7.16 -32.25
N THR A 678 11.66 -5.97 -32.24
CA THR A 678 12.35 -4.74 -32.67
C THR A 678 13.47 -4.33 -31.72
N LEU A 679 13.51 -4.90 -30.53
CA LEU A 679 14.55 -4.67 -29.52
C LEU A 679 15.78 -5.59 -29.71
N ASP A 680 15.74 -6.52 -30.67
CA ASP A 680 16.90 -7.25 -31.17
C ASP A 680 17.63 -6.37 -32.19
N THR A 681 18.54 -5.52 -31.71
CA THR A 681 19.16 -4.47 -32.53
C THR A 681 20.38 -4.94 -33.34
N ASP A 682 20.94 -6.10 -33.01
CA ASP A 682 22.08 -6.71 -33.74
C ASP A 682 21.68 -7.95 -34.56
N GLY A 683 20.41 -8.33 -34.53
CA GLY A 683 19.83 -9.38 -35.38
C GLY A 683 20.26 -10.79 -34.97
N ASP A 684 20.72 -11.01 -33.74
CA ASP A 684 21.22 -12.29 -33.28
C ASP A 684 20.14 -13.19 -32.63
N GLY A 685 18.91 -12.69 -32.53
CA GLY A 685 17.74 -13.36 -31.97
C GLY A 685 17.55 -13.13 -30.47
N LEU A 686 18.38 -12.32 -29.81
CA LEU A 686 18.20 -11.87 -28.43
C LEU A 686 17.84 -10.39 -28.39
N ILE A 687 16.98 -10.03 -27.47
CA ILE A 687 16.65 -8.62 -27.25
C ILE A 687 17.79 -7.95 -26.46
N ASN A 688 18.26 -6.83 -26.94
CA ASN A 688 19.48 -6.16 -26.46
C ASN A 688 19.46 -4.64 -26.65
N ASP A 689 18.27 -4.00 -26.60
CA ASP A 689 18.12 -2.55 -26.77
C ASP A 689 19.10 -1.80 -25.86
N GLN A 690 19.97 -0.99 -26.49
CA GLN A 690 21.02 -0.25 -25.80
C GLN A 690 20.59 1.14 -25.30
N LEU A 691 19.34 1.49 -25.45
CA LEU A 691 18.80 2.81 -25.06
C LEU A 691 18.56 2.96 -23.55
N SER A 692 19.35 2.31 -22.72
CA SER A 692 19.31 2.41 -21.25
C SER A 692 18.02 1.90 -20.58
N ARG A 693 17.23 1.07 -21.26
CA ARG A 693 15.94 0.56 -20.76
C ARG A 693 16.00 -0.88 -20.28
N GLN A 694 17.20 -1.47 -20.28
CA GLN A 694 17.42 -2.83 -19.79
C GLN A 694 17.82 -2.77 -18.31
N TYR A 695 16.83 -3.01 -17.44
CA TYR A 695 17.01 -2.98 -16.00
C TYR A 695 16.53 -4.29 -15.38
N TYR A 696 17.16 -4.63 -14.27
CA TYR A 696 16.58 -5.46 -13.22
C TYR A 696 16.32 -4.52 -12.04
N ASP A 697 15.21 -3.83 -12.08
CA ASP A 697 14.84 -2.73 -11.19
C ASP A 697 15.95 -1.65 -11.08
N CYS A 698 16.64 -1.57 -9.95
CA CYS A 698 17.73 -0.61 -9.72
C CYS A 698 19.08 -1.03 -10.31
N TRP A 699 19.13 -2.05 -11.16
CA TRP A 699 20.36 -2.62 -11.69
C TRP A 699 20.33 -2.67 -13.22
N GLN A 700 21.10 -1.77 -13.83
CA GLN A 700 21.13 -1.63 -15.29
C GLN A 700 22.05 -2.70 -15.91
N PHE A 701 21.58 -3.30 -17.01
CA PHE A 701 22.33 -4.26 -17.84
C PHE A 701 22.67 -3.65 -19.20
N SER A 702 23.53 -4.33 -19.97
CA SER A 702 23.92 -3.91 -21.31
C SER A 702 24.04 -5.09 -22.26
N GLY A 703 23.68 -4.89 -23.51
CA GLY A 703 23.72 -5.95 -24.54
C GLY A 703 22.77 -7.11 -24.22
N ALA A 704 23.17 -8.34 -24.54
CA ALA A 704 22.40 -9.53 -24.18
C ALA A 704 22.58 -9.83 -22.70
N ALA A 705 21.51 -9.91 -21.92
CA ALA A 705 21.55 -10.28 -20.51
C ALA A 705 20.79 -11.58 -20.25
N SER A 706 21.24 -12.37 -19.29
CA SER A 706 20.67 -13.70 -19.00
C SER A 706 19.21 -13.63 -18.57
N TYR A 707 18.86 -12.65 -17.75
CA TYR A 707 17.49 -12.42 -17.28
C TYR A 707 16.52 -12.12 -18.42
N THR A 708 16.81 -11.06 -19.20
CA THR A 708 15.95 -10.61 -20.30
C THR A 708 15.91 -11.59 -21.46
N SER A 709 17.07 -12.18 -21.82
CA SER A 709 17.14 -13.21 -22.86
C SER A 709 16.32 -14.43 -22.52
N GLY A 710 16.40 -14.91 -21.27
CA GLY A 710 15.63 -16.08 -20.83
C GLY A 710 14.11 -15.85 -20.92
N ILE A 711 13.63 -14.68 -20.47
CA ILE A 711 12.21 -14.31 -20.54
C ILE A 711 11.74 -14.19 -22.00
N TRP A 712 12.55 -13.57 -22.88
CA TRP A 712 12.25 -13.47 -24.30
C TRP A 712 12.11 -14.83 -24.99
N LEU A 713 13.08 -15.74 -24.77
CA LEU A 713 13.05 -17.09 -25.34
C LEU A 713 11.81 -17.87 -24.87
N ALA A 714 11.45 -17.74 -23.59
CA ALA A 714 10.22 -18.32 -23.05
C ALA A 714 8.96 -17.72 -23.70
N ALA A 715 8.92 -16.38 -23.92
CA ALA A 715 7.80 -15.70 -24.58
C ALA A 715 7.63 -16.15 -26.02
N LEU A 716 8.70 -16.34 -26.79
CA LEU A 716 8.61 -16.92 -28.15
C LEU A 716 8.00 -18.32 -28.13
N ARG A 717 8.37 -19.12 -27.13
CA ARG A 717 7.80 -20.46 -26.96
C ARG A 717 6.31 -20.41 -26.59
N ALA A 718 5.91 -19.45 -25.77
CA ALA A 718 4.51 -19.19 -25.45
C ALA A 718 3.72 -18.74 -26.69
N GLY A 719 4.30 -17.86 -27.52
CA GLY A 719 3.71 -17.46 -28.81
C GLY A 719 3.47 -18.63 -29.76
N ALA A 720 4.46 -19.53 -29.88
CA ALA A 720 4.31 -20.76 -30.65
C ALA A 720 3.21 -21.69 -30.08
N ALA A 721 3.11 -21.77 -28.74
CA ALA A 721 2.06 -22.56 -28.09
C ALA A 721 0.65 -21.98 -28.31
N PHE A 722 0.48 -20.66 -28.29
CA PHE A 722 -0.78 -19.98 -28.65
C PHE A 722 -1.16 -20.30 -30.11
N ALA A 723 -0.20 -20.14 -31.02
CA ALA A 723 -0.41 -20.37 -32.45
C ALA A 723 -0.86 -21.81 -32.71
N ARG A 724 -0.20 -22.78 -32.12
CA ARG A 724 -0.57 -24.20 -32.17
C ARG A 724 -1.97 -24.45 -31.63
N LEU A 725 -2.31 -23.87 -30.45
CA LEU A 725 -3.62 -24.02 -29.84
C LEU A 725 -4.75 -23.49 -30.74
N LEU A 726 -4.48 -22.39 -31.45
CA LEU A 726 -5.47 -21.73 -32.30
C LEU A 726 -5.44 -22.17 -33.77
N GLY A 727 -4.44 -22.97 -34.19
CA GLY A 727 -4.30 -23.50 -35.54
C GLY A 727 -3.59 -22.54 -36.51
N ASP A 728 -2.84 -21.57 -36.05
CA ASP A 728 -2.04 -20.62 -36.82
C ASP A 728 -0.63 -21.22 -37.06
N ALA A 729 -0.53 -22.20 -37.97
CA ALA A 729 0.71 -22.93 -38.22
C ALA A 729 1.85 -22.02 -38.73
N ASP A 730 1.51 -20.98 -39.54
CA ASP A 730 2.51 -20.06 -40.05
C ASP A 730 3.16 -19.25 -38.92
N TYR A 731 2.34 -18.74 -37.98
CA TYR A 731 2.88 -17.99 -36.84
C TYR A 731 3.63 -18.88 -35.86
N GLU A 732 3.20 -20.13 -35.67
CA GLU A 732 3.97 -21.12 -34.89
C GLU A 732 5.40 -21.26 -35.46
N GLN A 733 5.51 -21.45 -36.79
CA GLN A 733 6.82 -21.56 -37.43
C GLN A 733 7.64 -20.26 -37.31
N GLN A 734 7.02 -19.09 -37.44
CA GLN A 734 7.70 -17.82 -37.23
C GLN A 734 8.30 -17.68 -35.80
N CYS A 735 7.52 -18.02 -34.75
CA CYS A 735 8.02 -18.02 -33.38
C CYS A 735 9.17 -19.00 -33.16
N LEU A 736 9.06 -20.23 -33.68
CA LEU A 736 10.10 -21.25 -33.57
C LEU A 736 11.34 -20.88 -34.39
N ALA A 737 11.20 -20.22 -35.54
CA ALA A 737 12.30 -19.71 -36.32
C ALA A 737 13.06 -18.56 -35.64
N ALA A 738 12.35 -17.71 -34.87
CA ALA A 738 12.96 -16.69 -34.05
C ALA A 738 13.64 -17.26 -32.78
N LEU A 739 13.07 -18.31 -32.18
CA LEU A 739 13.58 -18.94 -30.97
C LEU A 739 14.97 -19.58 -31.16
N ARG A 740 15.15 -20.29 -32.27
CA ARG A 740 16.38 -21.07 -32.53
C ARG A 740 17.67 -20.23 -32.59
N PRO A 741 17.77 -19.13 -33.33
CA PRO A 741 18.95 -18.25 -33.29
C PRO A 741 19.17 -17.67 -31.89
N GLY A 742 18.14 -17.20 -31.20
CA GLY A 742 18.25 -16.68 -29.86
C GLY A 742 18.84 -17.68 -28.84
N GLN A 743 18.37 -18.95 -28.90
CA GLN A 743 18.97 -20.03 -28.08
C GLN A 743 20.46 -20.21 -28.36
N LYS A 744 20.87 -20.25 -29.64
CA LYS A 744 22.30 -20.37 -30.02
C LYS A 744 23.11 -19.16 -29.55
N SER A 745 22.54 -17.96 -29.65
CA SER A 745 23.22 -16.74 -29.22
C SER A 745 23.34 -16.67 -27.70
N SER A 746 22.31 -17.10 -26.95
CA SER A 746 22.37 -17.20 -25.49
C SER A 746 23.53 -18.14 -25.07
N GLU A 747 23.64 -19.29 -25.69
CA GLU A 747 24.74 -20.21 -25.40
C GLU A 747 26.12 -19.61 -25.75
N ARG A 748 26.24 -18.95 -26.87
CA ARG A 748 27.52 -18.38 -27.33
C ARG A 748 27.94 -17.15 -26.53
N LYS A 749 26.99 -16.26 -26.20
CA LYS A 749 27.25 -14.96 -25.55
C LYS A 749 27.25 -15.02 -24.03
N LEU A 750 26.38 -15.85 -23.45
CA LEU A 750 26.10 -15.81 -22.00
C LEU A 750 26.62 -17.01 -21.24
N TRP A 751 26.74 -18.22 -21.87
CA TRP A 751 27.20 -19.41 -21.17
C TRP A 751 28.70 -19.33 -20.83
N THR A 752 29.03 -19.50 -19.54
CA THR A 752 30.44 -19.43 -19.04
C THR A 752 31.11 -20.81 -18.91
N GLY A 753 30.36 -21.89 -19.18
CA GLY A 753 30.77 -23.25 -18.85
C GLY A 753 30.19 -23.81 -17.55
N ARG A 754 29.57 -22.92 -16.71
CA ARG A 754 28.96 -23.30 -15.41
C ARG A 754 27.64 -22.62 -15.14
N TYR A 755 27.47 -21.37 -15.61
CA TYR A 755 26.28 -20.52 -15.40
C TYR A 755 26.14 -19.52 -16.53
N TYR A 756 25.02 -18.82 -16.65
CA TYR A 756 24.86 -17.73 -17.59
C TYR A 756 25.27 -16.41 -16.91
N ARG A 757 26.26 -15.71 -17.53
CA ARG A 757 26.76 -14.43 -17.04
C ARG A 757 25.64 -13.38 -17.02
N LEU A 758 25.80 -12.34 -16.23
CA LEU A 758 24.83 -11.28 -16.08
C LEU A 758 24.46 -10.68 -17.44
N TRP A 759 25.47 -10.18 -18.18
CA TRP A 759 25.28 -9.64 -19.52
C TRP A 759 26.57 -9.64 -20.35
N ASN A 760 26.40 -9.48 -21.69
CA ASN A 760 27.49 -9.38 -22.65
C ASN A 760 27.10 -8.43 -23.78
N ASP A 761 27.76 -7.26 -23.83
CA ASP A 761 27.61 -6.25 -24.88
C ASP A 761 28.74 -6.37 -25.89
N THR A 762 28.52 -7.13 -26.94
CA THR A 762 29.53 -7.34 -27.98
C THR A 762 29.80 -6.09 -28.81
N ALA A 763 28.87 -5.13 -28.87
CA ALA A 763 29.07 -3.87 -29.59
C ALA A 763 30.03 -2.92 -28.86
N ARG A 764 30.03 -2.96 -27.54
CA ARG A 764 30.93 -2.19 -26.67
C ARG A 764 32.19 -2.95 -26.25
N ALA A 765 32.31 -4.22 -26.63
CA ALA A 765 33.33 -5.13 -26.13
C ALA A 765 33.40 -5.16 -24.60
N ASP A 766 32.24 -5.12 -23.94
CA ASP A 766 32.11 -5.09 -22.48
C ASP A 766 31.17 -6.19 -22.00
N ARG A 767 31.38 -6.66 -20.78
CA ARG A 767 30.55 -7.73 -20.19
C ARG A 767 30.65 -7.75 -18.67
N SER A 768 29.64 -8.32 -18.04
CA SER A 768 29.68 -8.66 -16.62
C SER A 768 29.58 -10.18 -16.46
N ASP A 769 30.62 -10.76 -15.87
CA ASP A 769 30.67 -12.20 -15.55
C ASP A 769 30.01 -12.48 -14.17
N THR A 770 29.32 -11.53 -13.57
CA THR A 770 28.55 -11.72 -12.34
C THR A 770 27.51 -12.84 -12.51
N CYS A 771 27.40 -13.72 -11.53
CA CYS A 771 26.34 -14.72 -11.43
C CYS A 771 25.09 -14.06 -10.83
N LEU A 772 24.05 -13.85 -11.64
CA LEU A 772 22.76 -13.36 -11.19
C LEU A 772 21.92 -14.51 -10.62
N ALA A 773 21.34 -14.36 -9.44
CA ALA A 773 20.42 -15.35 -8.87
C ALA A 773 19.20 -15.61 -9.77
N ALA A 774 18.70 -14.56 -10.41
CA ALA A 774 17.52 -14.55 -11.29
C ALA A 774 17.82 -14.93 -12.76
N GLN A 775 19.02 -15.39 -13.11
CA GLN A 775 19.40 -15.71 -14.50
C GLN A 775 18.49 -16.74 -15.20
N LEU A 776 17.76 -17.54 -14.42
CA LEU A 776 16.89 -18.61 -14.91
C LEU A 776 15.39 -18.25 -14.82
N THR A 777 15.03 -17.00 -14.62
CA THR A 777 13.62 -16.58 -14.45
C THR A 777 12.77 -16.94 -15.67
N GLY A 778 13.27 -16.77 -16.88
CA GLY A 778 12.56 -17.20 -18.09
C GLY A 778 12.32 -18.73 -18.14
N GLN A 779 13.30 -19.53 -17.69
CA GLN A 779 13.12 -20.98 -17.57
C GLN A 779 12.14 -21.36 -16.47
N TRP A 780 12.19 -20.67 -15.32
CA TRP A 780 11.20 -20.82 -14.26
C TRP A 780 9.78 -20.66 -14.80
N TYR A 781 9.54 -19.54 -15.50
CA TYR A 781 8.20 -19.25 -15.99
C TYR A 781 7.75 -20.21 -17.12
N ALA A 782 8.72 -20.67 -17.95
CA ALA A 782 8.43 -21.70 -18.94
C ALA A 782 7.95 -23.01 -18.28
N TYR A 783 8.57 -23.41 -17.18
CA TYR A 783 8.12 -24.57 -16.42
C TYR A 783 6.75 -24.35 -15.77
N LEU A 784 6.55 -23.20 -15.11
CA LEU A 784 5.28 -22.79 -14.54
C LEU A 784 4.15 -22.84 -15.55
N CYS A 785 4.41 -22.46 -16.80
CA CYS A 785 3.47 -22.47 -17.91
C CYS A 785 3.30 -23.82 -18.64
N GLY A 786 4.09 -24.83 -18.28
CA GLY A 786 4.11 -26.11 -18.98
C GLY A 786 4.74 -26.08 -20.37
N LEU A 787 5.61 -25.12 -20.67
CA LEU A 787 6.30 -24.94 -21.95
C LEU A 787 7.55 -25.81 -22.08
N GLY A 788 8.02 -26.44 -20.99
CA GLY A 788 9.23 -27.23 -20.95
C GLY A 788 10.52 -26.40 -20.92
N GLU A 789 11.59 -26.98 -21.40
CA GLU A 789 12.92 -26.37 -21.34
C GLU A 789 13.17 -25.42 -22.51
N VAL A 790 13.58 -24.20 -22.20
CA VAL A 790 14.00 -23.17 -23.20
C VAL A 790 15.53 -23.09 -23.29
N LEU A 791 16.23 -23.58 -22.27
CA LEU A 791 17.68 -23.70 -22.21
C LEU A 791 18.11 -25.19 -22.29
N PRO A 792 19.34 -25.52 -22.73
CA PRO A 792 19.84 -26.88 -22.67
C PRO A 792 19.84 -27.45 -21.24
N ARG A 793 19.25 -28.64 -21.07
CA ARG A 793 19.06 -29.24 -19.74
C ARG A 793 20.35 -29.36 -18.93
N GLU A 794 21.44 -29.74 -19.57
CA GLU A 794 22.72 -29.86 -18.90
C GLU A 794 23.21 -28.53 -18.34
N HIS A 795 23.07 -27.46 -19.11
CA HIS A 795 23.47 -26.12 -18.70
C HIS A 795 22.51 -25.55 -17.63
N LEU A 796 21.23 -25.83 -17.75
CA LEU A 796 20.24 -25.48 -16.72
C LEU A 796 20.58 -26.11 -15.36
N LEU A 797 20.89 -27.42 -15.35
CA LEU A 797 21.25 -28.10 -14.11
C LEU A 797 22.56 -27.57 -13.53
N ALA A 798 23.59 -27.35 -14.38
CA ALA A 798 24.86 -26.77 -13.95
C ALA A 798 24.68 -25.36 -13.37
N ALA A 799 23.82 -24.51 -14.00
CA ALA A 799 23.52 -23.18 -13.51
C ALA A 799 22.76 -23.21 -12.15
N LEU A 800 21.82 -24.14 -11.97
CA LEU A 800 21.13 -24.32 -10.68
C LEU A 800 22.10 -24.72 -9.58
N GLU A 801 23.02 -25.66 -9.85
CA GLU A 801 24.05 -26.05 -8.89
C GLU A 801 24.99 -24.89 -8.57
N HIS A 802 25.38 -24.11 -9.58
CA HIS A 802 26.25 -22.96 -9.40
C HIS A 802 25.58 -21.88 -8.57
N ILE A 803 24.33 -21.44 -8.88
CA ILE A 803 23.57 -20.46 -8.09
C ILE A 803 23.49 -20.93 -6.63
N GLY A 804 23.12 -22.17 -6.39
CA GLY A 804 23.04 -22.75 -5.04
C GLY A 804 24.36 -22.73 -4.28
N SER A 805 25.47 -23.06 -4.95
CA SER A 805 26.79 -23.14 -4.33
C SER A 805 27.51 -21.80 -4.21
N THR A 806 27.08 -20.76 -4.94
CA THR A 806 27.68 -19.42 -4.94
C THR A 806 26.74 -18.37 -4.34
N ASN A 807 25.74 -17.93 -5.07
CA ASN A 807 24.77 -16.94 -4.55
C ASN A 807 24.09 -17.40 -3.25
N GLY A 808 23.82 -18.71 -3.16
CA GLY A 808 23.28 -19.32 -1.94
C GLY A 808 24.31 -19.48 -0.82
N ALA A 809 25.60 -19.70 -1.11
CA ALA A 809 26.65 -19.74 -0.09
C ALA A 809 27.09 -18.32 0.32
N GLY A 810 26.97 -17.34 -0.57
CA GLY A 810 27.21 -15.92 -0.30
C GLY A 810 26.14 -15.24 0.57
N ALA A 811 25.10 -15.98 0.98
CA ALA A 811 24.02 -15.52 1.83
C ALA A 811 23.70 -16.52 2.95
N VAL A 812 23.48 -16.03 4.15
CA VAL A 812 22.84 -16.83 5.22
C VAL A 812 21.35 -16.97 4.92
N TRP A 813 20.71 -15.90 4.42
CA TRP A 813 19.27 -15.82 4.19
C TRP A 813 18.98 -15.50 2.72
N GLY A 814 18.26 -16.39 2.04
CA GLY A 814 17.93 -16.26 0.63
C GLY A 814 19.11 -16.52 -0.32
N LEU A 815 19.09 -15.82 -1.46
CA LEU A 815 20.15 -15.83 -2.50
C LEU A 815 20.62 -14.38 -2.72
N VAL A 816 21.94 -14.15 -2.67
CA VAL A 816 22.49 -12.84 -3.09
C VAL A 816 22.18 -12.62 -4.56
N ASN A 817 21.64 -11.44 -4.92
CA ASN A 817 21.27 -11.14 -6.31
C ASN A 817 22.45 -11.29 -7.27
N GLY A 818 23.59 -10.70 -6.95
CA GLY A 818 24.79 -10.75 -7.79
C GLY A 818 26.04 -11.18 -7.04
N LEU A 819 26.73 -12.19 -7.57
CA LEU A 819 28.02 -12.63 -7.07
C LEU A 819 29.05 -12.62 -8.20
N CYS A 820 30.16 -11.91 -7.98
CA CYS A 820 31.27 -11.85 -8.92
C CYS A 820 32.07 -13.17 -8.95
N PRO A 821 32.83 -13.47 -10.03
CA PRO A 821 33.62 -14.68 -10.13
C PRO A 821 34.65 -14.87 -9.02
N ASP A 822 35.13 -13.80 -8.40
CA ASP A 822 36.06 -13.82 -7.26
C ASP A 822 35.36 -14.09 -5.91
N GLY A 823 34.05 -14.28 -5.91
CA GLY A 823 33.24 -14.52 -4.71
C GLY A 823 32.77 -13.26 -3.99
N SER A 824 33.16 -12.07 -4.44
CA SER A 824 32.63 -10.80 -3.89
C SER A 824 31.20 -10.55 -4.37
N ARG A 825 30.42 -9.80 -3.57
CA ARG A 825 29.09 -9.36 -3.97
C ARG A 825 29.21 -8.21 -4.98
N ASP A 826 28.41 -8.29 -6.03
CA ASP A 826 28.34 -7.24 -7.04
C ASP A 826 27.82 -5.94 -6.41
N GLN A 827 28.44 -4.81 -6.77
CA GLN A 827 28.11 -3.47 -6.27
C GLN A 827 27.66 -2.53 -7.40
N SER A 828 27.42 -3.06 -8.60
CA SER A 828 27.03 -2.23 -9.76
C SER A 828 25.55 -1.83 -9.77
N GLY A 829 24.71 -2.50 -8.99
CA GLY A 829 23.31 -2.09 -8.80
C GLY A 829 23.18 -0.86 -7.90
N SER A 830 22.38 0.12 -8.30
CA SER A 830 22.11 1.29 -7.47
C SER A 830 21.40 0.88 -6.17
N ASN A 831 21.55 1.70 -5.12
CA ASN A 831 21.02 1.44 -3.79
C ASN A 831 21.46 0.10 -3.17
N GLY A 832 22.59 -0.46 -3.63
CA GLY A 832 23.11 -1.74 -3.16
C GLY A 832 22.28 -2.96 -3.58
N HIS A 833 21.36 -2.79 -4.52
CA HIS A 833 20.44 -3.84 -4.95
C HIS A 833 21.12 -5.14 -5.34
N SER A 834 22.19 -5.06 -6.12
CA SER A 834 22.96 -6.25 -6.58
C SER A 834 23.56 -7.08 -5.43
N ALA A 835 23.88 -6.45 -4.30
CA ALA A 835 24.46 -7.09 -3.12
C ALA A 835 23.45 -7.63 -2.10
N THR A 836 22.16 -7.39 -2.29
CA THR A 836 21.07 -7.82 -1.39
C THR A 836 20.49 -9.17 -1.82
N ALA A 837 19.61 -9.74 -1.02
CA ALA A 837 18.84 -10.93 -1.37
C ALA A 837 17.37 -10.56 -1.60
N THR A 838 16.84 -10.90 -2.78
CA THR A 838 15.45 -10.72 -3.13
C THR A 838 14.65 -11.96 -2.74
N LEU A 839 13.52 -11.75 -2.05
CA LEU A 839 12.70 -12.86 -1.54
C LEU A 839 12.09 -13.66 -2.70
N GLY A 840 11.52 -12.96 -3.69
CA GLY A 840 10.90 -13.58 -4.86
C GLY A 840 11.83 -14.52 -5.60
N GLU A 841 13.08 -14.11 -5.83
CA GLU A 841 14.07 -14.92 -6.54
C GLU A 841 14.41 -16.22 -5.80
N THR A 842 14.43 -16.19 -4.48
CA THR A 842 14.64 -17.41 -3.69
C THR A 842 13.49 -18.41 -3.86
N TRP A 843 12.24 -17.93 -3.90
CA TRP A 843 11.09 -18.79 -4.17
C TRP A 843 11.10 -19.36 -5.59
N CYS A 844 11.37 -18.50 -6.59
CA CYS A 844 11.44 -18.90 -8.00
C CYS A 844 12.57 -19.90 -8.27
N TYR A 845 13.74 -19.69 -7.67
CA TYR A 845 14.84 -20.66 -7.72
C TYR A 845 14.42 -22.02 -7.14
N ALA A 846 13.78 -22.04 -5.97
CA ALA A 846 13.31 -23.27 -5.36
C ALA A 846 12.28 -24.00 -6.24
N ALA A 847 11.35 -23.25 -6.85
CA ALA A 847 10.37 -23.83 -7.79
C ALA A 847 11.07 -24.39 -9.05
N THR A 848 12.05 -23.66 -9.59
CA THR A 848 12.85 -24.15 -10.76
C THR A 848 13.59 -25.43 -10.43
N CYS A 849 14.20 -25.53 -9.25
CA CYS A 849 14.85 -26.74 -8.77
C CYS A 849 13.87 -27.92 -8.69
N LEU A 850 12.66 -27.68 -8.18
CA LEU A 850 11.60 -28.71 -8.12
C LEU A 850 11.21 -29.22 -9.50
N TYR A 851 10.95 -28.32 -10.46
CA TYR A 851 10.62 -28.67 -11.84
C TYR A 851 11.76 -29.40 -12.55
N ALA A 852 13.01 -29.02 -12.25
CA ALA A 852 14.19 -29.66 -12.80
C ALA A 852 14.52 -31.02 -12.14
N GLY A 853 13.77 -31.43 -11.10
CA GLY A 853 14.02 -32.69 -10.37
C GLY A 853 15.16 -32.61 -9.36
N ARG A 854 15.51 -31.40 -8.88
CA ARG A 854 16.59 -31.12 -7.92
C ARG A 854 16.11 -30.44 -6.64
N PRO A 855 15.09 -31.00 -5.94
CA PRO A 855 14.49 -30.39 -4.74
C PRO A 855 15.51 -30.09 -3.63
N GLU A 856 16.58 -30.87 -3.55
CA GLU A 856 17.61 -30.71 -2.54
C GLU A 856 18.46 -29.43 -2.68
N LEU A 857 18.45 -28.78 -3.83
CA LEU A 857 19.11 -27.50 -4.04
C LEU A 857 18.24 -26.33 -3.57
N GLY A 858 16.94 -26.40 -3.84
CA GLY A 858 16.03 -25.27 -3.67
C GLY A 858 15.28 -25.26 -2.33
N LEU A 859 14.66 -26.39 -1.92
CA LEU A 859 13.81 -26.43 -0.74
C LEU A 859 14.50 -26.00 0.56
N PRO A 860 15.77 -26.39 0.86
CA PRO A 860 16.43 -25.93 2.07
C PRO A 860 16.64 -24.41 2.12
N ARG A 861 16.81 -23.75 0.96
CA ARG A 861 16.94 -22.29 0.86
C ARG A 861 15.61 -21.59 1.12
N ALA A 862 14.56 -22.10 0.50
CA ALA A 862 13.20 -21.64 0.70
C ALA A 862 12.76 -21.78 2.17
N GLU A 863 12.99 -22.95 2.78
CA GLU A 863 12.70 -23.18 4.19
C GLU A 863 13.45 -22.20 5.11
N ARG A 864 14.76 -22.00 4.85
CA ARG A 864 15.55 -21.06 5.65
C ARG A 864 14.99 -19.64 5.57
N LEU A 865 14.59 -19.19 4.38
CA LEU A 865 13.95 -17.89 4.19
C LEU A 865 12.63 -17.81 4.95
N ALA A 866 11.73 -18.80 4.81
CA ALA A 866 10.47 -18.86 5.54
C ALA A 866 10.65 -18.82 7.06
N ARG A 867 11.62 -19.59 7.59
CA ARG A 867 11.99 -19.58 9.01
C ARG A 867 12.51 -18.20 9.46
N ASN A 868 13.29 -17.50 8.63
CA ASN A 868 13.70 -16.14 8.94
C ASN A 868 12.50 -15.21 9.08
N LEU A 869 11.59 -15.22 8.11
CA LEU A 869 10.41 -14.34 8.12
C LEU A 869 9.49 -14.63 9.32
N ALA A 870 9.15 -15.90 9.54
CA ALA A 870 8.22 -16.29 10.61
C ALA A 870 8.90 -16.33 11.98
N LEU A 871 9.95 -17.15 12.17
CA LEU A 871 10.48 -17.43 13.51
C LEU A 871 11.39 -16.33 14.03
N ARG A 872 12.23 -15.76 13.16
CA ARG A 872 13.22 -14.76 13.60
C ARG A 872 12.70 -13.33 13.52
N GLN A 873 12.05 -12.98 12.38
CA GLN A 873 11.54 -11.62 12.16
C GLN A 873 10.14 -11.40 12.73
N GLY A 874 9.34 -12.46 12.88
CA GLY A 874 7.93 -12.36 13.28
C GLY A 874 7.09 -11.53 12.30
N ARG A 875 7.42 -11.57 11.02
CA ARG A 875 6.76 -10.79 9.97
C ARG A 875 5.94 -11.68 9.06
N LEU A 876 4.72 -11.96 9.48
CA LEU A 876 3.78 -12.77 8.70
C LEU A 876 3.14 -11.97 7.55
N TRP A 877 2.86 -10.68 7.77
CA TRP A 877 2.05 -9.84 6.87
C TRP A 877 2.68 -8.50 6.54
N ASN A 878 3.97 -8.46 6.51
CA ASN A 878 4.73 -7.33 6.00
C ASN A 878 6.04 -7.85 5.42
N THR A 879 5.97 -8.39 4.19
CA THR A 879 7.14 -8.83 3.47
C THR A 879 7.72 -7.67 2.67
N THR A 880 9.04 -7.57 2.70
CA THR A 880 9.80 -6.59 1.94
C THR A 880 10.10 -7.13 0.54
N TRP A 881 10.62 -6.27 -0.34
CA TRP A 881 11.15 -6.68 -1.63
C TRP A 881 12.51 -7.36 -1.47
N ASN A 882 13.43 -6.80 -0.67
CA ASN A 882 14.75 -7.37 -0.43
C ASN A 882 15.14 -7.36 1.05
N LEU A 883 16.16 -8.13 1.37
CA LEU A 883 16.71 -8.25 2.72
C LEU A 883 18.25 -8.29 2.70
N ASP A 884 18.83 -7.99 3.86
CA ASP A 884 20.25 -8.18 4.12
C ASP A 884 20.57 -9.69 4.10
N PRO A 885 21.44 -10.16 3.19
CA PRO A 885 21.69 -11.58 3.04
C PRO A 885 22.40 -12.24 4.23
N ASP A 886 23.10 -11.48 5.09
CA ASP A 886 23.81 -12.00 6.27
C ASP A 886 22.94 -11.93 7.51
N ARG A 887 22.29 -10.79 7.72
CA ARG A 887 21.46 -10.53 8.90
C ARG A 887 20.02 -11.01 8.74
N GLY A 888 19.55 -11.16 7.49
CA GLY A 888 18.16 -11.49 7.18
C GLY A 888 17.16 -10.38 7.54
N GLU A 889 17.65 -9.19 7.86
CA GLU A 889 16.83 -8.01 8.13
C GLU A 889 16.26 -7.45 6.85
N MET A 890 15.03 -6.95 6.93
CA MET A 890 14.38 -6.31 5.79
C MET A 890 15.01 -4.95 5.52
N LEU A 891 15.34 -4.69 4.26
CA LEU A 891 16.02 -3.46 3.85
C LEU A 891 15.06 -2.46 3.24
N TRP A 892 14.34 -2.85 2.18
CA TRP A 892 13.50 -1.94 1.45
C TRP A 892 12.19 -2.57 1.04
N GLY A 893 11.12 -1.75 1.06
CA GLY A 893 9.77 -2.13 0.72
C GLY A 893 8.98 -2.63 1.91
N ASP A 894 7.69 -2.39 1.85
CA ASP A 894 6.69 -2.87 2.81
C ASP A 894 5.53 -3.48 2.03
N GLN A 895 5.04 -4.63 2.47
CA GLN A 895 3.86 -5.29 1.92
C GLN A 895 3.95 -5.55 0.40
N TYR A 896 5.12 -6.00 -0.06
CA TYR A 896 5.37 -6.30 -1.48
C TYR A 896 4.62 -7.55 -1.94
N TYR A 897 3.76 -7.42 -2.96
CA TYR A 897 2.92 -8.53 -3.41
C TYR A 897 3.65 -9.52 -4.32
N SER A 898 4.76 -9.15 -4.96
CA SER A 898 5.57 -10.06 -5.79
C SER A 898 6.00 -11.33 -5.05
N ASN A 899 6.12 -11.27 -3.72
CA ASN A 899 6.41 -12.43 -2.87
C ASN A 899 5.35 -13.54 -2.91
N MET A 900 4.16 -13.28 -3.46
CA MET A 900 3.15 -14.31 -3.68
C MET A 900 3.57 -15.38 -4.71
N CYS A 901 4.69 -15.19 -5.42
CA CYS A 901 5.28 -16.24 -6.29
C CYS A 901 5.62 -17.52 -5.51
N VAL A 902 5.73 -17.48 -4.19
CA VAL A 902 5.85 -18.69 -3.34
C VAL A 902 4.73 -19.72 -3.61
N TRP A 903 3.58 -19.27 -4.14
CA TRP A 903 2.49 -20.16 -4.53
C TRP A 903 2.82 -21.10 -5.71
N ASP A 904 3.86 -20.82 -6.48
CA ASP A 904 4.33 -21.77 -7.49
C ASP A 904 4.93 -23.03 -6.87
N LEU A 905 5.47 -22.95 -5.62
CA LEU A 905 5.92 -24.17 -4.91
C LEU A 905 4.78 -25.17 -4.69
N TRP A 906 3.53 -24.69 -4.50
CA TRP A 906 2.34 -25.57 -4.48
C TRP A 906 2.23 -26.36 -5.79
N GLY A 907 2.30 -25.67 -6.93
CA GLY A 907 2.18 -26.31 -8.23
C GLY A 907 3.36 -27.21 -8.57
N ALA A 908 4.58 -26.80 -8.25
CA ALA A 908 5.81 -27.54 -8.51
C ALA A 908 5.88 -28.84 -7.69
N LEU A 909 5.45 -28.80 -6.41
CA LEU A 909 5.43 -29.98 -5.53
C LEU A 909 4.28 -30.93 -5.82
N LEU A 910 3.09 -30.40 -6.12
CA LEU A 910 1.87 -31.20 -6.15
C LEU A 910 1.45 -31.59 -7.58
N GLY A 911 2.03 -30.99 -8.60
CA GLY A 911 1.64 -31.19 -9.99
C GLY A 911 0.22 -30.68 -10.32
N ARG A 912 -0.35 -29.82 -9.47
CA ARG A 912 -1.71 -29.27 -9.65
C ARG A 912 -1.77 -27.78 -9.31
N ARG A 913 -2.65 -27.06 -9.99
CA ARG A 913 -2.85 -25.61 -9.82
C ARG A 913 -4.15 -25.25 -9.07
N ARG A 914 -4.86 -26.22 -8.55
CA ARG A 914 -6.11 -26.03 -7.79
C ARG A 914 -5.96 -26.64 -6.40
N LEU A 915 -6.66 -26.06 -5.42
CA LEU A 915 -6.77 -26.59 -4.07
C LEU A 915 -7.59 -27.87 -4.01
#